data_00480f82ad043a9ed9c0b26302a162c4
#
_entry.id   00480f82ad043a9ed9c0b26302a162c4
#
_cell.length_a   1.000
_cell.length_b   1.000
_cell.length_c   1.000
_cell.angle_alpha   90.00
_cell.angle_beta   90.00
_cell.angle_gamma   90.00
#
_symmetry.space_group_name_H-M   'P 1'
#
loop_
_entity.id
_entity.type
_entity.pdbx_description
1 polymer ?
#
loop_
_entity_poly.entity_id
_entity_poly.type
_entity_poly.pdbx_seq_one_letter_code
_entity_poly.pdbx_strand_id
1 'polypeptide(L)'
;MHLRDGLAVLTLTLITCPAGAAEPWRLPDWTARAVVVIPAPSTEAGVDAAGIKILCQGRAKPDGADYRVLDADGKPVPFQLDFHDADHYSLLTFKADNPKQKFYVYFGNPKGTRAAEQTPDVPAPGGGPPTGGWVPHADFVYQTIDRPRAADITKEHDPDNIAEMAKLIADSKGKDGARYQRRIADGYNPFGSSEYYISIYRGWVRVPKAGPYQFCTVSNKASFSFLDGKPLVHWPGQHTVERGARGEVNTKVDLTAGLHYLEYYHETTPLEHMAYLGWRPSGDAGQFSPIPESFYTAPHIAVVTAYEDAKGPLLTFEPVIVDSVWPVERNEGQYTRVRFTAGKTPPLPEVTKYQWDFGDGQTATGPEVEHVYLTLGLQTVTLTAQEPAGTQTVRWPLSVFEIEHVVDQFKEGRPKDYAKLAKGYDRNKLSADGLQELQHLLAEGDEPAEAVEVGKTLLQRFPNAEHLAQGRVRRLMADCAVRMGQGNLDEAIANYEAALVKETPAVEKLDVLAHLIRLVGVQREQPEKAASIFAKADETAKSAKVDDEVQAAYRRVVIAMGDVRLWQGKLDDARSLYTRAEKLGAFIPSQVRAARLGAYPDSLQEYLETGNTGAALDLVDKWDEKFPTDKPNGHSFFWRGKVLMRRGQPADAVRYLDRSIRLTTGASFETEARWLLAEALDQTDRKDEAKRELAKLVAVGVNDEFTKKAIEKLKK
;
A
#
# COMPACT_ATOMS: atom_id res chain seq x y z
N MET A 1 -18.43 5.93 16.07
CA MET A 1 -18.49 5.25 17.38
C MET A 1 -17.21 4.45 17.46
N HIS A 2 -16.20 4.99 18.15
CA HIS A 2 -14.83 4.47 18.17
C HIS A 2 -14.76 3.17 18.99
N LEU A 3 -14.52 2.06 18.34
CA LEU A 3 -14.05 0.82 18.99
C LEU A 3 -12.54 0.76 18.77
N ARG A 4 -11.81 1.07 19.84
CA ARG A 4 -10.38 0.78 19.96
C ARG A 4 -10.24 -0.71 20.24
N ASP A 5 -9.96 -1.49 19.22
CA ASP A 5 -9.48 -2.86 19.42
C ASP A 5 -7.99 -2.79 19.73
N GLY A 6 -7.69 -3.02 21.00
CA GLY A 6 -6.33 -3.08 21.48
C GLY A 6 -5.61 -4.30 20.92
N LEU A 7 -4.58 -4.07 20.13
CA LEU A 7 -3.54 -5.05 19.87
C LEU A 7 -2.87 -5.32 21.23
N ALA A 8 -3.24 -6.43 21.86
CA ALA A 8 -2.51 -6.93 23.01
C ALA A 8 -1.14 -7.39 22.49
N VAL A 9 -0.15 -6.53 22.63
CA VAL A 9 1.25 -6.94 22.56
C VAL A 9 1.47 -7.88 23.73
N LEU A 10 1.35 -9.18 23.48
CA LEU A 10 1.79 -10.20 24.43
C LEU A 10 3.30 -10.05 24.55
N THR A 11 3.75 -9.40 25.62
CA THR A 11 5.14 -9.42 26.02
C THR A 11 5.47 -10.86 26.40
N LEU A 12 6.05 -11.61 25.47
CA LEU A 12 6.53 -12.95 25.71
C LEU A 12 7.70 -12.82 26.70
N THR A 13 7.43 -13.11 27.97
CA THR A 13 8.49 -13.32 28.97
C THR A 13 9.26 -14.55 28.50
N LEU A 14 10.49 -14.35 28.04
CA LEU A 14 11.42 -15.41 27.69
C LEU A 14 11.59 -16.35 28.92
N ILE A 15 10.88 -17.46 28.89
CA ILE A 15 11.21 -18.58 29.76
C ILE A 15 12.52 -19.16 29.23
N THR A 16 13.64 -18.78 29.81
CA THR A 16 14.93 -19.44 29.56
C THR A 16 14.83 -20.88 30.03
N CYS A 17 14.50 -21.80 29.12
CA CYS A 17 14.74 -23.22 29.38
C CYS A 17 16.26 -23.45 29.44
N PRO A 18 16.78 -24.15 30.45
CA PRO A 18 18.16 -24.59 30.45
C PRO A 18 18.40 -25.44 29.20
N ALA A 19 19.59 -25.38 28.63
CA ALA A 19 20.02 -26.21 27.51
C ALA A 19 19.88 -27.70 27.91
N GLY A 20 18.68 -28.25 27.68
CA GLY A 20 18.39 -29.66 27.86
C GLY A 20 19.00 -30.47 26.74
N ALA A 21 19.29 -31.74 26.99
CA ALA A 21 19.73 -32.69 25.98
C ALA A 21 18.85 -32.63 24.77
N ALA A 22 19.44 -32.65 23.55
CA ALA A 22 18.69 -32.59 22.30
C ALA A 22 17.58 -33.65 22.31
N GLU A 23 16.36 -33.23 22.08
CA GLU A 23 15.18 -34.09 22.03
C GLU A 23 15.35 -35.15 20.93
N PRO A 24 15.09 -36.43 21.21
CA PRO A 24 15.39 -37.50 20.27
C PRO A 24 14.65 -37.32 18.94
N TRP A 25 15.39 -37.53 17.85
CA TRP A 25 14.82 -37.59 16.52
C TRP A 25 14.11 -38.94 16.33
N ARG A 26 12.78 -38.92 16.20
CA ARG A 26 11.99 -40.15 16.31
C ARG A 26 11.62 -40.77 14.95
N LEU A 27 11.63 -39.97 13.89
CA LEU A 27 11.27 -40.39 12.53
C LEU A 27 12.47 -40.21 11.59
N PRO A 28 13.33 -41.21 11.39
CA PRO A 28 14.62 -41.05 10.69
C PRO A 28 14.48 -40.65 9.22
N ASP A 29 13.39 -41.03 8.58
CA ASP A 29 13.13 -40.72 7.15
C ASP A 29 12.61 -39.29 6.93
N TRP A 30 12.27 -38.54 8.00
CA TRP A 30 11.81 -37.16 7.92
C TRP A 30 12.98 -36.20 8.08
N THR A 31 12.97 -35.13 7.28
CA THR A 31 14.07 -34.15 7.23
C THR A 31 13.80 -32.88 8.02
N ALA A 32 12.56 -32.67 8.48
CA ALA A 32 12.17 -31.49 9.23
C ALA A 32 11.13 -31.81 10.30
N ARG A 33 11.17 -31.06 11.41
CA ARG A 33 10.11 -31.03 12.40
C ARG A 33 9.92 -29.63 12.98
N ALA A 34 8.70 -29.33 13.39
CA ALA A 34 8.37 -28.20 14.25
C ALA A 34 8.14 -28.70 15.67
N VAL A 35 8.75 -28.04 16.66
CA VAL A 35 8.51 -28.29 18.10
C VAL A 35 7.38 -27.34 18.50
N VAL A 36 6.30 -27.88 19.05
CA VAL A 36 5.05 -27.17 19.29
C VAL A 36 4.69 -27.22 20.76
N VAL A 37 4.27 -26.10 21.33
CA VAL A 37 3.73 -25.97 22.68
C VAL A 37 2.40 -25.22 22.65
N ILE A 38 1.58 -25.39 23.68
CA ILE A 38 0.31 -24.68 23.85
C ILE A 38 0.44 -23.71 25.04
N PRO A 39 0.83 -22.44 24.82
CA PRO A 39 1.05 -21.48 25.90
C PRO A 39 -0.25 -21.00 26.54
N ALA A 40 -1.36 -21.01 25.77
CA ALA A 40 -2.67 -20.56 26.22
C ALA A 40 -3.74 -21.58 25.82
N PRO A 41 -4.07 -22.54 26.70
CA PRO A 41 -5.20 -23.44 26.47
C PRO A 41 -6.50 -22.67 26.29
N SER A 42 -7.41 -23.19 25.46
CA SER A 42 -8.76 -22.63 25.35
C SER A 42 -9.44 -22.65 26.72
N THR A 43 -10.17 -21.58 27.01
CA THR A 43 -11.00 -21.48 28.23
C THR A 43 -12.36 -22.18 28.08
N GLU A 44 -12.67 -22.64 26.86
CA GLU A 44 -13.91 -23.36 26.59
C GLU A 44 -13.80 -24.80 27.08
N ALA A 45 -14.85 -25.25 27.76
CA ALA A 45 -14.90 -26.62 28.28
C ALA A 45 -15.04 -27.64 27.14
N GLY A 46 -14.25 -28.72 27.22
CA GLY A 46 -14.36 -29.86 26.30
C GLY A 46 -13.64 -29.66 24.97
N VAL A 47 -12.84 -28.62 24.83
CA VAL A 47 -11.95 -28.45 23.65
C VAL A 47 -10.78 -29.42 23.79
N ASP A 48 -10.63 -30.30 22.79
CA ASP A 48 -9.55 -31.30 22.69
C ASP A 48 -8.66 -31.07 21.46
N ALA A 49 -8.75 -29.91 20.85
CA ALA A 49 -8.06 -29.58 19.59
C ALA A 49 -7.14 -28.37 19.75
N ALA A 50 -5.98 -28.39 19.07
CA ALA A 50 -5.04 -27.28 18.99
C ALA A 50 -4.74 -26.95 17.52
N GLY A 51 -4.86 -25.66 17.17
CA GLY A 51 -4.54 -25.15 15.84
C GLY A 51 -3.11 -24.60 15.74
N ILE A 52 -2.42 -24.86 14.62
CA ILE A 52 -1.03 -24.43 14.40
C ILE A 52 -0.77 -24.10 12.91
N LYS A 53 0.08 -23.09 12.68
CA LYS A 53 0.67 -22.78 11.39
C LYS A 53 2.10 -23.33 11.33
N ILE A 54 2.40 -24.11 10.29
CA ILE A 54 3.72 -24.73 10.08
C ILE A 54 4.34 -24.14 8.79
N LEU A 55 5.49 -23.49 8.91
CA LEU A 55 6.26 -23.00 7.77
C LEU A 55 7.01 -24.17 7.12
N CYS A 56 6.46 -24.75 6.07
CA CYS A 56 7.07 -25.87 5.36
C CYS A 56 8.09 -25.43 4.31
N GLN A 57 7.86 -24.33 3.61
CA GLN A 57 8.83 -23.63 2.75
C GLN A 57 9.56 -24.56 1.78
N GLY A 58 8.80 -25.31 0.98
CA GLY A 58 9.32 -26.23 -0.02
C GLY A 58 9.82 -27.60 0.53
N ARG A 59 9.71 -27.84 1.84
CA ARG A 59 10.19 -29.09 2.45
C ARG A 59 9.13 -30.21 2.48
N ALA A 60 7.87 -29.84 2.70
CA ALA A 60 6.77 -30.81 2.72
C ALA A 60 6.40 -31.27 1.30
N LYS A 61 5.81 -32.46 1.20
CA LYS A 61 5.28 -32.95 -0.09
C LYS A 61 4.15 -32.04 -0.60
N PRO A 62 4.00 -31.89 -1.91
CA PRO A 62 2.92 -31.07 -2.50
C PRO A 62 1.50 -31.50 -2.10
N ASP A 63 1.29 -32.79 -1.78
CA ASP A 63 0.02 -33.33 -1.32
C ASP A 63 -0.15 -33.36 0.21
N GLY A 64 0.85 -32.92 0.98
CA GLY A 64 0.85 -32.93 2.44
C GLY A 64 0.79 -34.32 3.09
N ALA A 65 1.00 -35.40 2.32
CA ALA A 65 0.89 -36.78 2.81
C ALA A 65 2.00 -37.18 3.81
N ASP A 66 3.06 -36.40 3.90
CA ASP A 66 4.22 -36.68 4.75
C ASP A 66 4.12 -36.07 6.17
N TYR A 67 3.03 -35.37 6.50
CA TYR A 67 2.84 -34.86 7.86
C TYR A 67 2.64 -35.97 8.86
N ARG A 68 3.26 -35.80 10.06
CA ARG A 68 3.07 -36.63 11.24
C ARG A 68 3.03 -35.74 12.46
N VAL A 69 2.07 -35.97 13.34
CA VAL A 69 2.02 -35.30 14.66
C VAL A 69 2.30 -36.33 15.72
N LEU A 70 3.29 -36.07 16.57
CA LEU A 70 3.64 -36.91 17.69
C LEU A 70 3.52 -36.14 19.00
N ASP A 71 3.13 -36.80 20.08
CA ASP A 71 3.21 -36.25 21.43
C ASP A 71 4.65 -36.30 22.00
N ALA A 72 4.83 -35.86 23.23
CA ALA A 72 6.13 -35.84 23.91
C ALA A 72 6.74 -37.25 24.06
N ASP A 73 5.92 -38.29 24.14
CA ASP A 73 6.38 -39.69 24.26
C ASP A 73 6.67 -40.32 22.89
N GLY A 74 6.33 -39.64 21.81
CA GLY A 74 6.49 -40.10 20.42
C GLY A 74 5.32 -40.93 19.91
N LYS A 75 4.17 -40.89 20.57
CA LYS A 75 2.96 -41.55 20.10
C LYS A 75 2.31 -40.70 19.00
N PRO A 76 1.80 -41.32 17.93
CA PRO A 76 1.05 -40.66 16.92
C PRO A 76 -0.21 -39.98 17.48
N VAL A 77 -0.47 -38.75 17.02
CA VAL A 77 -1.60 -37.91 17.42
C VAL A 77 -2.50 -37.66 16.21
N PRO A 78 -3.82 -37.87 16.36
CA PRO A 78 -4.77 -37.53 15.29
C PRO A 78 -4.69 -36.05 14.93
N PHE A 79 -4.77 -35.76 13.61
CA PHE A 79 -4.72 -34.39 13.08
C PHE A 79 -5.51 -34.24 11.79
N GLN A 80 -5.93 -33.01 11.53
CA GLN A 80 -6.51 -32.56 10.28
C GLN A 80 -5.56 -31.58 9.60
N LEU A 81 -5.39 -31.72 8.31
CA LEU A 81 -4.68 -30.75 7.47
C LEU A 81 -5.71 -29.78 6.90
N ASP A 82 -5.84 -28.61 7.54
CA ASP A 82 -6.88 -27.62 7.21
C ASP A 82 -6.56 -26.84 5.94
N PHE A 83 -5.28 -26.56 5.75
CA PHE A 83 -4.75 -25.90 4.56
C PHE A 83 -3.32 -26.37 4.32
N HIS A 84 -2.95 -26.52 3.07
CA HIS A 84 -1.59 -26.88 2.69
C HIS A 84 -1.15 -26.18 1.42
N ASP A 85 -0.07 -25.42 1.53
CA ASP A 85 0.74 -24.92 0.44
C ASP A 85 2.19 -25.29 0.71
N ALA A 86 2.71 -26.21 -0.12
CA ALA A 86 4.04 -26.80 0.10
C ALA A 86 5.18 -25.76 0.05
N ASP A 87 5.02 -24.71 -0.74
CA ASP A 87 6.04 -23.67 -0.92
C ASP A 87 6.06 -22.66 0.25
N HIS A 88 4.96 -22.55 0.98
CA HIS A 88 4.77 -21.57 2.04
C HIS A 88 4.56 -22.20 3.40
N TYR A 89 3.31 -22.54 3.72
CA TYR A 89 2.92 -23.04 5.03
C TYR A 89 1.70 -23.97 4.99
N SER A 90 1.48 -24.65 6.11
CA SER A 90 0.27 -25.42 6.35
C SER A 90 -0.43 -24.96 7.61
N LEU A 91 -1.75 -25.07 7.66
CA LEU A 91 -2.54 -25.03 8.88
C LEU A 91 -2.93 -26.45 9.24
N LEU A 92 -2.70 -26.82 10.49
CA LEU A 92 -3.08 -28.11 11.04
C LEU A 92 -3.85 -27.90 12.33
N THR A 93 -4.91 -28.69 12.51
CA THR A 93 -5.56 -28.88 13.81
C THR A 93 -5.29 -30.29 14.28
N PHE A 94 -4.77 -30.45 15.49
CA PHE A 94 -4.40 -31.75 16.05
C PHE A 94 -5.03 -31.97 17.43
N LYS A 95 -5.19 -33.24 17.81
CA LYS A 95 -5.78 -33.62 19.10
C LYS A 95 -4.85 -33.26 20.24
N ALA A 96 -5.37 -32.57 21.25
CA ALA A 96 -4.61 -32.05 22.38
C ALA A 96 -5.35 -32.26 23.71
N ASP A 97 -5.53 -33.52 24.11
CA ASP A 97 -6.21 -33.87 25.38
C ASP A 97 -5.47 -33.32 26.61
N ASN A 98 -4.17 -33.13 26.50
CA ASN A 98 -3.35 -32.49 27.53
C ASN A 98 -2.57 -31.30 26.96
N PRO A 99 -3.12 -30.07 27.06
CA PRO A 99 -2.49 -28.90 26.48
C PRO A 99 -1.16 -28.48 27.12
N LYS A 100 -0.73 -29.09 28.20
CA LYS A 100 0.60 -28.85 28.81
C LYS A 100 1.71 -29.68 28.21
N GLN A 101 1.39 -30.61 27.31
CA GLN A 101 2.39 -31.43 26.63
C GLN A 101 3.07 -30.67 25.50
N LYS A 102 4.28 -31.13 25.15
CA LYS A 102 4.99 -30.76 23.94
C LYS A 102 4.56 -31.68 22.79
N PHE A 103 4.47 -31.14 21.60
CA PHE A 103 4.16 -31.90 20.39
C PHE A 103 5.24 -31.69 19.34
N TYR A 104 5.34 -32.62 18.40
CA TYR A 104 6.27 -32.59 17.28
C TYR A 104 5.52 -32.79 15.98
N VAL A 105 5.58 -31.82 15.09
CA VAL A 105 5.02 -31.93 13.73
C VAL A 105 6.17 -32.21 12.77
N TYR A 106 6.24 -33.43 12.26
CA TYR A 106 7.24 -33.86 11.28
C TYR A 106 6.72 -33.68 9.86
N PHE A 107 7.61 -33.27 8.95
CA PHE A 107 7.38 -33.13 7.51
C PHE A 107 8.72 -33.26 6.75
N GLY A 108 8.68 -33.28 5.39
CA GLY A 108 9.89 -33.40 4.57
C GLY A 108 10.31 -34.85 4.30
N ASN A 109 9.37 -35.78 4.21
CA ASN A 109 9.65 -37.12 3.72
C ASN A 109 9.09 -37.33 2.31
N PRO A 110 9.92 -37.28 1.23
CA PRO A 110 9.44 -37.41 -0.14
C PRO A 110 8.75 -38.78 -0.43
N LYS A 111 9.02 -39.80 0.40
CA LYS A 111 8.39 -41.13 0.31
C LYS A 111 7.20 -41.28 1.28
N GLY A 112 6.92 -40.26 2.07
CA GLY A 112 5.82 -40.29 3.06
C GLY A 112 4.48 -40.51 2.37
N THR A 113 3.66 -41.39 2.95
CA THR A 113 2.28 -41.62 2.58
C THR A 113 1.37 -41.06 3.64
N ARG A 114 0.09 -40.86 3.32
CA ARG A 114 -0.87 -40.34 4.30
C ARG A 114 -0.88 -41.16 5.59
N ALA A 115 -0.86 -40.46 6.73
CA ALA A 115 -0.93 -41.08 8.03
C ALA A 115 -2.33 -41.67 8.30
N ALA A 116 -2.40 -42.78 9.05
CA ALA A 116 -3.68 -43.32 9.50
C ALA A 116 -4.41 -42.37 10.47
N GLU A 117 -3.67 -41.54 11.17
CA GLU A 117 -4.15 -40.52 12.13
C GLU A 117 -4.61 -39.23 11.44
N GLN A 118 -4.31 -39.03 10.15
CA GLN A 118 -4.77 -37.87 9.42
C GLN A 118 -6.24 -38.02 9.06
N THR A 119 -7.05 -37.08 9.53
CA THR A 119 -8.48 -36.99 9.17
C THR A 119 -8.65 -37.01 7.66
N PRO A 120 -9.67 -37.68 7.12
CA PRO A 120 -9.99 -37.63 5.70
C PRO A 120 -10.12 -36.20 5.19
N ASP A 121 -9.88 -36.00 3.88
CA ASP A 121 -10.01 -34.68 3.29
C ASP A 121 -11.43 -34.15 3.44
N VAL A 122 -11.52 -32.84 3.56
CA VAL A 122 -12.82 -32.17 3.60
C VAL A 122 -13.58 -32.46 2.30
N PRO A 123 -14.84 -32.90 2.38
CA PRO A 123 -15.62 -33.21 1.17
C PRO A 123 -15.74 -32.02 0.21
N ALA A 124 -16.20 -32.30 -1.00
CA ALA A 124 -16.56 -31.27 -1.98
C ALA A 124 -17.57 -30.27 -1.37
N PRO A 125 -17.70 -29.04 -1.90
CA PRO A 125 -18.63 -28.05 -1.40
C PRO A 125 -20.05 -28.58 -1.16
N GLY A 126 -20.57 -28.37 0.06
CA GLY A 126 -21.88 -28.89 0.48
C GLY A 126 -21.88 -30.36 0.92
N GLY A 127 -20.72 -31.00 1.01
CA GLY A 127 -20.59 -32.38 1.48
C GLY A 127 -20.64 -32.56 3.00
N GLY A 128 -20.63 -31.46 3.75
CA GLY A 128 -20.64 -31.48 5.21
C GLY A 128 -19.26 -31.79 5.82
N PRO A 129 -19.21 -32.13 7.12
CA PRO A 129 -17.97 -32.39 7.81
C PRO A 129 -17.28 -33.66 7.29
N PRO A 130 -15.94 -33.76 7.41
CA PRO A 130 -15.23 -35.01 7.16
C PRO A 130 -15.80 -36.16 8.00
N THR A 131 -15.86 -37.35 7.41
CA THR A 131 -16.37 -38.53 8.09
C THR A 131 -15.28 -39.57 8.27
N GLY A 132 -15.18 -40.16 9.46
CA GLY A 132 -14.17 -41.16 9.80
C GLY A 132 -12.95 -40.55 10.52
N GLY A 133 -12.36 -41.33 11.41
CA GLY A 133 -11.25 -40.89 12.27
C GLY A 133 -11.67 -39.85 13.32
N TRP A 134 -10.68 -39.15 13.83
CA TRP A 134 -10.92 -38.00 14.71
C TRP A 134 -11.19 -36.74 13.88
N VAL A 135 -12.26 -36.05 14.17
CA VAL A 135 -12.63 -34.79 13.52
C VAL A 135 -12.60 -33.68 14.56
N PRO A 136 -11.82 -32.59 14.37
CA PRO A 136 -11.81 -31.49 15.32
C PRO A 136 -13.17 -30.76 15.29
N HIS A 137 -13.66 -30.40 16.48
CA HIS A 137 -14.88 -29.60 16.62
C HIS A 137 -14.59 -28.17 17.10
N ALA A 138 -13.39 -27.70 16.86
CA ALA A 138 -12.85 -26.48 17.45
C ALA A 138 -11.97 -25.70 16.47
N ASP A 139 -12.41 -25.52 15.25
CA ASP A 139 -11.75 -24.66 14.28
C ASP A 139 -12.76 -24.02 13.33
N PHE A 140 -12.34 -22.91 12.73
CA PHE A 140 -13.02 -22.30 11.60
C PHE A 140 -11.95 -21.67 10.70
N VAL A 141 -11.82 -22.18 9.50
CA VAL A 141 -10.78 -21.83 8.55
C VAL A 141 -11.35 -20.97 7.43
N TYR A 142 -10.71 -19.86 7.17
CA TYR A 142 -10.88 -19.03 5.98
C TYR A 142 -9.69 -19.21 5.07
N GLN A 143 -9.94 -19.54 3.81
CA GLN A 143 -8.91 -19.57 2.77
C GLN A 143 -9.39 -18.87 1.50
N THR A 144 -8.45 -18.36 0.72
CA THR A 144 -8.70 -17.90 -0.64
C THR A 144 -7.86 -18.66 -1.63
N ILE A 145 -8.45 -18.85 -2.81
CA ILE A 145 -7.82 -19.49 -3.95
C ILE A 145 -8.07 -18.65 -5.21
N ASP A 146 -7.18 -18.75 -6.18
CA ASP A 146 -7.33 -18.07 -7.45
C ASP A 146 -8.60 -18.55 -8.19
N ARG A 147 -9.41 -17.61 -8.70
CA ARG A 147 -10.59 -17.92 -9.51
C ARG A 147 -10.15 -18.06 -10.96
N PRO A 148 -10.37 -19.23 -11.59
CA PRO A 148 -10.06 -19.41 -12.99
C PRO A 148 -10.76 -18.37 -13.87
N ARG A 149 -10.02 -17.72 -14.74
CA ARG A 149 -10.55 -16.72 -15.70
C ARG A 149 -10.92 -17.42 -17.01
N ALA A 150 -12.01 -16.99 -17.63
CA ALA A 150 -12.31 -17.40 -18.99
C ALA A 150 -11.27 -16.79 -19.96
N ALA A 151 -10.84 -17.56 -20.96
CA ALA A 151 -9.93 -17.07 -21.99
C ALA A 151 -10.52 -15.90 -22.80
N ASP A 152 -11.85 -15.82 -22.85
CA ASP A 152 -12.65 -14.75 -23.46
C ASP A 152 -13.55 -14.18 -22.37
N ILE A 153 -13.27 -12.95 -21.93
CA ILE A 153 -13.99 -12.29 -20.83
C ILE A 153 -15.49 -12.14 -21.10
N THR A 154 -15.91 -12.15 -22.37
CA THR A 154 -17.34 -12.10 -22.71
C THR A 154 -18.07 -13.41 -22.41
N LYS A 155 -17.35 -14.48 -22.11
CA LYS A 155 -17.85 -15.81 -21.72
C LYS A 155 -17.66 -16.07 -20.23
N GLU A 156 -17.25 -15.06 -19.48
CA GLU A 156 -17.15 -15.18 -18.03
C GLU A 156 -18.55 -15.34 -17.43
N HIS A 157 -18.70 -16.35 -16.59
CA HIS A 157 -19.98 -16.73 -16.01
C HIS A 157 -19.81 -16.90 -14.50
N ASP A 158 -20.69 -16.26 -13.75
CA ASP A 158 -20.76 -16.41 -12.30
C ASP A 158 -21.62 -17.66 -11.99
N PRO A 159 -21.22 -18.51 -11.01
CA PRO A 159 -21.91 -19.77 -10.76
C PRO A 159 -23.39 -19.63 -10.46
N ASP A 160 -24.24 -20.34 -11.21
CA ASP A 160 -25.69 -20.41 -10.98
C ASP A 160 -26.06 -21.50 -9.97
N ASN A 161 -25.14 -22.38 -9.62
CA ASN A 161 -25.35 -23.47 -8.69
C ASN A 161 -24.04 -23.96 -8.06
N ILE A 162 -24.16 -24.79 -7.03
CA ILE A 162 -23.00 -25.30 -6.27
C ILE A 162 -22.09 -26.21 -7.11
N ALA A 163 -22.61 -26.89 -8.10
CA ALA A 163 -21.79 -27.77 -8.96
C ALA A 163 -20.84 -26.93 -9.82
N GLU A 164 -21.27 -25.78 -10.30
CA GLU A 164 -20.43 -24.83 -11.03
C GLU A 164 -19.39 -24.19 -10.10
N MET A 165 -19.78 -23.81 -8.88
CA MET A 165 -18.84 -23.33 -7.85
C MET A 165 -17.79 -24.42 -7.53
N ALA A 166 -18.21 -25.66 -7.32
CA ALA A 166 -17.30 -26.77 -7.06
C ALA A 166 -16.34 -27.02 -8.23
N LYS A 167 -16.83 -26.84 -9.46
CA LYS A 167 -15.97 -26.91 -10.66
C LYS A 167 -14.93 -25.79 -10.68
N LEU A 168 -15.31 -24.53 -10.41
CA LEU A 168 -14.36 -23.43 -10.32
C LEU A 168 -13.28 -23.68 -9.26
N ILE A 169 -13.67 -24.21 -8.09
CA ILE A 169 -12.73 -24.58 -7.02
C ILE A 169 -11.77 -25.68 -7.51
N ALA A 170 -12.28 -26.71 -8.19
CA ALA A 170 -11.46 -27.80 -8.71
C ALA A 170 -10.51 -27.38 -9.85
N ASP A 171 -10.93 -26.41 -10.65
CA ASP A 171 -10.13 -25.86 -11.76
C ASP A 171 -9.12 -24.81 -11.31
N SER A 172 -9.19 -24.34 -10.06
CA SER A 172 -8.23 -23.39 -9.49
C SER A 172 -6.83 -23.98 -9.45
N LYS A 173 -5.84 -23.18 -9.85
CA LYS A 173 -4.42 -23.58 -9.90
C LYS A 173 -3.57 -22.99 -8.80
N GLY A 174 -4.08 -21.96 -8.12
CA GLY A 174 -3.37 -21.20 -7.11
C GLY A 174 -4.08 -21.18 -5.77
N LYS A 175 -3.31 -21.16 -4.69
CA LYS A 175 -3.78 -20.92 -3.34
C LYS A 175 -3.13 -19.62 -2.86
N ASP A 176 -3.96 -18.64 -2.50
CA ASP A 176 -3.41 -17.36 -2.01
C ASP A 176 -2.98 -17.48 -0.54
N GLY A 177 -3.81 -18.11 0.28
CA GLY A 177 -3.49 -18.34 1.68
C GLY A 177 -4.69 -18.76 2.52
N ALA A 178 -4.44 -18.96 3.83
CA ALA A 178 -5.46 -19.31 4.79
C ALA A 178 -5.12 -18.86 6.22
N ARG A 179 -6.15 -18.69 7.03
CA ARG A 179 -6.05 -18.41 8.48
C ARG A 179 -7.21 -19.00 9.25
N TYR A 180 -7.06 -19.14 10.56
CA TYR A 180 -8.19 -19.34 11.45
C TYR A 180 -8.94 -18.01 11.61
N GLN A 181 -10.25 -18.03 11.41
CA GLN A 181 -11.11 -16.85 11.48
C GLN A 181 -12.47 -17.21 12.07
N ARG A 182 -13.08 -16.29 12.85
CA ARG A 182 -14.34 -16.51 13.56
C ARG A 182 -15.46 -15.57 13.11
N ARG A 183 -15.49 -15.25 11.83
CA ARG A 183 -16.61 -14.52 11.22
C ARG A 183 -16.57 -14.68 9.72
N ILE A 184 -17.70 -14.51 9.07
CA ILE A 184 -17.80 -14.40 7.62
C ILE A 184 -18.29 -12.97 7.32
N ALA A 185 -17.35 -12.06 7.17
CA ALA A 185 -17.60 -10.64 6.88
C ALA A 185 -16.29 -10.02 6.35
N ASP A 186 -15.97 -10.29 5.09
CA ASP A 186 -14.77 -9.80 4.44
C ASP A 186 -15.12 -9.05 3.14
N GLY A 187 -14.46 -7.92 2.91
CA GLY A 187 -14.62 -7.07 1.73
C GLY A 187 -13.36 -7.04 0.84
N TYR A 188 -12.43 -7.97 1.00
CA TYR A 188 -11.18 -8.02 0.25
C TYR A 188 -10.51 -9.39 0.42
N ASN A 189 -9.49 -9.69 -0.42
CA ASN A 189 -8.63 -10.86 -0.26
C ASN A 189 -7.42 -10.52 0.64
N PRO A 190 -7.31 -11.03 1.86
CA PRO A 190 -6.18 -10.72 2.74
C PRO A 190 -4.87 -11.43 2.37
N PHE A 191 -4.89 -12.34 1.39
CA PHE A 191 -3.75 -13.19 1.03
C PHE A 191 -3.25 -12.95 -0.38
N GLY A 192 -4.01 -12.25 -1.22
CA GLY A 192 -3.70 -12.06 -2.61
C GLY A 192 -4.45 -10.90 -3.22
N SER A 193 -4.48 -10.84 -4.56
CA SER A 193 -5.28 -9.86 -5.28
C SER A 193 -6.74 -9.97 -4.89
N SER A 194 -7.40 -8.83 -4.70
CA SER A 194 -8.84 -8.77 -4.49
C SER A 194 -9.65 -9.00 -5.77
N GLU A 195 -9.00 -9.18 -6.91
CA GLU A 195 -9.65 -9.53 -8.16
C GLU A 195 -9.58 -11.04 -8.43
N TYR A 196 -10.68 -11.62 -8.89
CA TYR A 196 -10.75 -13.03 -9.33
C TYR A 196 -10.27 -14.04 -8.29
N TYR A 197 -10.88 -14.03 -7.13
CA TYR A 197 -10.61 -15.05 -6.11
C TYR A 197 -11.89 -15.75 -5.63
N ILE A 198 -11.71 -16.89 -4.99
CA ILE A 198 -12.79 -17.63 -4.33
C ILE A 198 -12.49 -17.69 -2.85
N SER A 199 -13.45 -17.22 -2.03
CA SER A 199 -13.43 -17.34 -0.58
C SER A 199 -14.06 -18.64 -0.14
N ILE A 200 -13.39 -19.37 0.74
CA ILE A 200 -13.87 -20.63 1.29
C ILE A 200 -13.76 -20.56 2.81
N TYR A 201 -14.91 -20.70 3.49
CA TYR A 201 -15.00 -20.73 4.93
C TYR A 201 -15.56 -22.08 5.35
N ARG A 202 -14.91 -22.74 6.31
CA ARG A 202 -15.32 -24.06 6.81
C ARG A 202 -14.99 -24.22 8.28
N GLY A 203 -15.91 -24.81 9.04
CA GLY A 203 -15.66 -25.14 10.43
C GLY A 203 -16.92 -25.24 11.27
N TRP A 204 -16.77 -25.18 12.57
CA TRP A 204 -17.83 -25.46 13.51
C TRP A 204 -18.34 -24.19 14.19
N VAL A 205 -19.69 -24.08 14.26
CA VAL A 205 -20.39 -23.04 15.01
C VAL A 205 -21.27 -23.68 16.07
N ARG A 206 -21.34 -23.07 17.25
CA ARG A 206 -22.17 -23.52 18.36
C ARG A 206 -23.50 -22.76 18.38
N VAL A 207 -24.58 -23.47 18.16
CA VAL A 207 -25.93 -22.95 18.33
C VAL A 207 -26.31 -22.99 19.81
N PRO A 208 -26.55 -21.87 20.48
CA PRO A 208 -26.70 -21.83 21.94
C PRO A 208 -28.01 -22.45 22.44
N LYS A 209 -29.07 -22.40 21.64
CA LYS A 209 -30.41 -22.87 22.03
C LYS A 209 -31.12 -23.43 20.80
N ALA A 210 -31.78 -24.57 20.96
CA ALA A 210 -32.66 -25.12 19.92
C ALA A 210 -33.79 -24.17 19.55
N GLY A 211 -34.12 -24.13 18.27
CA GLY A 211 -35.22 -23.32 17.76
C GLY A 211 -34.98 -22.77 16.37
N PRO A 212 -35.89 -21.91 15.91
CA PRO A 212 -35.74 -21.30 14.59
C PRO A 212 -34.72 -20.17 14.58
N TYR A 213 -33.88 -20.17 13.55
CA TYR A 213 -32.90 -19.15 13.22
C TYR A 213 -33.14 -18.63 11.81
N GLN A 214 -32.78 -17.39 11.55
CA GLN A 214 -32.72 -16.84 10.20
C GLN A 214 -31.26 -16.57 9.85
N PHE A 215 -30.90 -16.93 8.61
CA PHE A 215 -29.59 -16.63 8.02
C PHE A 215 -29.78 -15.80 6.77
N CYS A 216 -28.90 -14.85 6.52
CA CYS A 216 -28.84 -14.10 5.28
C CYS A 216 -27.43 -14.11 4.71
N THR A 217 -27.34 -14.02 3.38
CA THR A 217 -26.08 -13.73 2.71
C THR A 217 -26.14 -12.35 2.06
N VAL A 218 -25.04 -11.60 2.16
CA VAL A 218 -24.81 -10.37 1.41
C VAL A 218 -23.50 -10.52 0.67
N SER A 219 -23.54 -10.56 -0.63
CA SER A 219 -22.36 -10.77 -1.45
C SER A 219 -22.42 -9.94 -2.73
N ASN A 220 -21.26 -9.60 -3.25
CA ASN A 220 -21.12 -9.31 -4.67
C ASN A 220 -20.80 -10.63 -5.36
N LYS A 221 -21.53 -10.95 -6.42
CA LYS A 221 -21.39 -12.22 -7.12
C LYS A 221 -21.85 -13.44 -6.30
N ALA A 222 -21.71 -14.63 -6.86
CA ALA A 222 -22.31 -15.83 -6.34
C ALA A 222 -21.82 -16.24 -4.94
N SER A 223 -22.74 -16.59 -4.07
CA SER A 223 -22.44 -17.19 -2.76
C SER A 223 -23.33 -18.35 -2.40
N PHE A 224 -22.75 -19.35 -1.72
CA PHE A 224 -23.42 -20.60 -1.35
C PHE A 224 -23.03 -20.99 0.08
N SER A 225 -24.01 -21.25 0.94
CA SER A 225 -23.75 -21.71 2.30
C SER A 225 -24.47 -23.00 2.63
N PHE A 226 -23.86 -23.80 3.48
CA PHE A 226 -24.38 -25.09 3.92
C PHE A 226 -24.24 -25.22 5.43
N LEU A 227 -25.16 -25.92 6.06
CA LEU A 227 -25.09 -26.29 7.46
C LEU A 227 -25.31 -27.81 7.58
N ASP A 228 -24.35 -28.51 8.15
CA ASP A 228 -24.34 -29.99 8.24
C ASP A 228 -24.54 -30.69 6.88
N GLY A 229 -23.94 -30.13 5.82
CA GLY A 229 -24.06 -30.62 4.44
C GLY A 229 -25.42 -30.33 3.78
N LYS A 230 -26.31 -29.57 4.41
CA LYS A 230 -27.60 -29.17 3.83
C LYS A 230 -27.56 -27.72 3.36
N PRO A 231 -28.15 -27.40 2.20
CA PRO A 231 -28.24 -26.01 1.74
C PRO A 231 -28.84 -25.10 2.81
N LEU A 232 -28.17 -23.96 3.07
CA LEU A 232 -28.62 -22.98 4.04
C LEU A 232 -29.20 -21.74 3.33
N VAL A 233 -28.36 -20.83 2.85
CA VAL A 233 -28.78 -19.68 2.05
C VAL A 233 -27.85 -19.52 0.87
N HIS A 234 -28.42 -19.42 -0.33
CA HIS A 234 -27.67 -19.29 -1.58
C HIS A 234 -28.10 -18.02 -2.30
N TRP A 235 -27.13 -17.35 -2.89
CA TRP A 235 -27.37 -16.24 -3.80
C TRP A 235 -26.51 -16.47 -5.05
N PRO A 236 -27.05 -17.19 -6.06
CA PRO A 236 -26.30 -17.56 -7.25
C PRO A 236 -26.24 -16.44 -8.29
N GLY A 237 -25.28 -16.58 -9.22
CA GLY A 237 -25.14 -15.76 -10.42
C GLY A 237 -24.70 -14.34 -10.17
N GLN A 238 -24.80 -13.52 -11.21
CA GLN A 238 -24.32 -12.14 -11.20
C GLN A 238 -25.26 -11.21 -10.46
N HIS A 239 -24.76 -10.54 -9.42
CA HIS A 239 -25.47 -9.51 -8.68
C HIS A 239 -24.51 -8.58 -7.94
N THR A 240 -25.06 -7.47 -7.42
CA THR A 240 -24.35 -6.53 -6.56
C THR A 240 -24.94 -6.55 -5.14
N VAL A 241 -24.17 -6.12 -4.15
CA VAL A 241 -24.60 -6.08 -2.74
C VAL A 241 -25.87 -5.29 -2.51
N GLU A 242 -26.15 -4.28 -3.31
CA GLU A 242 -27.27 -3.34 -3.13
C GLU A 242 -28.63 -4.04 -3.12
N ARG A 243 -28.76 -5.15 -3.85
CA ARG A 243 -30.02 -5.93 -3.93
C ARG A 243 -30.27 -6.80 -2.69
N GLY A 244 -29.28 -6.97 -1.82
CA GLY A 244 -29.35 -7.82 -0.63
C GLY A 244 -28.80 -7.17 0.63
N ALA A 245 -28.42 -5.88 0.59
CA ALA A 245 -27.69 -5.19 1.64
C ALA A 245 -28.37 -5.17 3.02
N ARG A 246 -29.67 -5.39 3.08
CA ARG A 246 -30.46 -5.47 4.33
C ARG A 246 -30.76 -6.90 4.76
N GLY A 247 -30.21 -7.91 4.08
CA GLY A 247 -30.50 -9.31 4.32
C GLY A 247 -31.77 -9.81 3.63
N GLU A 248 -32.11 -9.25 2.46
CA GLU A 248 -33.29 -9.67 1.65
C GLU A 248 -33.12 -11.13 1.18
N VAL A 249 -31.89 -11.57 0.91
CA VAL A 249 -31.61 -12.97 0.59
C VAL A 249 -31.38 -13.73 1.88
N ASN A 250 -32.42 -14.36 2.39
CA ASN A 250 -32.40 -15.04 3.67
C ASN A 250 -33.24 -16.32 3.68
N THR A 251 -32.99 -17.16 4.67
CA THR A 251 -33.75 -18.38 4.94
C THR A 251 -33.99 -18.56 6.41
N LYS A 252 -35.05 -19.33 6.74
CA LYS A 252 -35.36 -19.75 8.11
C LYS A 252 -35.12 -21.23 8.24
N VAL A 253 -34.43 -21.64 9.33
CA VAL A 253 -34.14 -23.03 9.63
C VAL A 253 -34.28 -23.31 11.11
N ASP A 254 -34.87 -24.47 11.46
CA ASP A 254 -34.91 -24.94 12.84
C ASP A 254 -33.64 -25.71 13.17
N LEU A 255 -32.92 -25.26 14.19
CA LEU A 255 -31.65 -25.85 14.63
C LEU A 255 -31.78 -26.49 16.01
N THR A 256 -31.00 -27.56 16.19
CA THR A 256 -30.75 -28.10 17.54
C THR A 256 -29.70 -27.24 18.26
N ALA A 257 -29.72 -27.28 19.60
CA ALA A 257 -28.59 -26.73 20.35
C ALA A 257 -27.35 -27.63 20.17
N GLY A 258 -26.18 -27.05 20.09
CA GLY A 258 -24.92 -27.77 19.94
C GLY A 258 -24.08 -27.31 18.75
N LEU A 259 -23.16 -28.14 18.34
CA LEU A 259 -22.24 -27.86 17.23
C LEU A 259 -22.86 -28.23 15.89
N HIS A 260 -22.69 -27.34 14.95
CA HIS A 260 -23.09 -27.51 13.56
C HIS A 260 -21.92 -27.17 12.65
N TYR A 261 -21.74 -27.91 11.55
CA TYR A 261 -20.67 -27.64 10.58
C TYR A 261 -21.18 -26.65 9.54
N LEU A 262 -20.51 -25.51 9.46
CA LEU A 262 -20.84 -24.41 8.56
C LEU A 262 -19.83 -24.34 7.41
N GLU A 263 -20.35 -24.23 6.21
CA GLU A 263 -19.58 -23.98 4.99
C GLU A 263 -20.14 -22.73 4.31
N TYR A 264 -19.24 -21.88 3.78
CA TYR A 264 -19.59 -20.73 2.96
C TYR A 264 -18.58 -20.57 1.84
N TYR A 265 -19.10 -20.41 0.63
CA TYR A 265 -18.34 -20.25 -0.61
C TYR A 265 -18.78 -18.98 -1.30
N HIS A 266 -17.83 -18.17 -1.72
CA HIS A 266 -18.09 -16.93 -2.44
C HIS A 266 -17.03 -16.79 -3.53
N GLU A 267 -17.43 -16.31 -4.70
CA GLU A 267 -16.51 -15.96 -5.77
C GLU A 267 -16.62 -14.47 -6.08
N THR A 268 -15.57 -13.88 -6.63
CA THR A 268 -15.55 -12.49 -7.04
C THR A 268 -14.80 -12.28 -8.35
N THR A 269 -15.20 -11.23 -9.05
CA THR A 269 -14.54 -10.67 -10.24
C THR A 269 -14.24 -9.20 -9.96
N PRO A 270 -13.55 -8.45 -10.83
CA PRO A 270 -13.22 -7.04 -10.54
C PRO A 270 -14.41 -6.21 -10.15
N LEU A 271 -14.22 -5.25 -9.27
CA LEU A 271 -14.96 -4.07 -8.83
C LEU A 271 -15.28 -4.06 -7.34
N GLU A 272 -16.29 -4.73 -6.86
CA GLU A 272 -16.70 -4.69 -5.44
C GLU A 272 -16.60 -6.08 -4.83
N HIS A 273 -16.11 -6.15 -3.61
CA HIS A 273 -15.90 -7.40 -2.90
C HIS A 273 -16.69 -7.39 -1.61
N MET A 274 -17.56 -8.38 -1.42
CA MET A 274 -18.28 -8.57 -0.18
C MET A 274 -18.67 -10.03 -0.02
N ALA A 275 -18.21 -10.63 1.08
CA ALA A 275 -18.62 -11.95 1.54
C ALA A 275 -19.13 -11.82 2.97
N TYR A 276 -20.43 -11.92 3.16
CA TYR A 276 -21.06 -11.75 4.48
C TYR A 276 -22.12 -12.81 4.71
N LEU A 277 -22.04 -13.50 5.85
CA LEU A 277 -23.09 -14.37 6.35
C LEU A 277 -23.59 -13.83 7.69
N GLY A 278 -24.82 -13.37 7.68
CA GLY A 278 -25.50 -12.90 8.87
C GLY A 278 -26.49 -13.91 9.43
N TRP A 279 -26.76 -13.80 10.69
CA TRP A 279 -27.79 -14.58 11.37
C TRP A 279 -28.60 -13.75 12.39
N ARG A 280 -29.71 -14.30 12.81
CA ARG A 280 -30.46 -13.87 13.98
C ARG A 280 -31.32 -14.99 14.54
N PRO A 281 -31.55 -15.10 15.87
CA PRO A 281 -32.59 -15.97 16.46
C PRO A 281 -33.96 -15.57 15.97
N SER A 282 -34.86 -16.54 15.80
CA SER A 282 -36.22 -16.25 15.43
C SER A 282 -36.96 -15.51 16.56
N GLY A 283 -37.76 -14.52 16.16
CA GLY A 283 -38.42 -13.61 17.08
C GLY A 283 -37.63 -12.34 17.39
N ASP A 284 -36.37 -12.27 16.98
CA ASP A 284 -35.59 -11.04 16.94
C ASP A 284 -35.97 -10.25 15.68
N ALA A 285 -36.59 -9.08 15.89
CA ALA A 285 -36.98 -8.15 14.82
C ALA A 285 -35.81 -7.22 14.42
N GLY A 286 -34.64 -7.39 15.02
CA GLY A 286 -33.43 -6.63 14.74
C GLY A 286 -32.85 -6.90 13.37
N GLN A 287 -31.79 -6.17 13.05
CA GLN A 287 -31.01 -6.40 11.83
C GLN A 287 -30.19 -7.71 11.93
N PHE A 288 -29.89 -8.30 10.80
CA PHE A 288 -28.91 -9.39 10.76
C PHE A 288 -27.55 -8.88 11.22
N SER A 289 -26.85 -9.69 11.99
CA SER A 289 -25.47 -9.46 12.43
C SER A 289 -24.60 -10.64 12.02
N PRO A 290 -23.28 -10.48 11.89
CA PRO A 290 -22.39 -11.64 11.76
C PRO A 290 -22.64 -12.59 12.94
N ILE A 291 -22.43 -13.88 12.73
CA ILE A 291 -22.40 -14.84 13.83
C ILE A 291 -21.33 -14.37 14.81
N PRO A 292 -21.67 -14.12 16.10
CA PRO A 292 -20.69 -13.61 17.07
C PRO A 292 -19.51 -14.58 17.24
N GLU A 293 -18.32 -14.04 17.42
CA GLU A 293 -17.07 -14.83 17.56
C GLU A 293 -17.17 -15.87 18.69
N SER A 294 -17.93 -15.58 19.75
CA SER A 294 -18.17 -16.51 20.87
C SER A 294 -18.96 -17.77 20.50
N PHE A 295 -19.56 -17.82 19.32
CA PHE A 295 -20.25 -19.01 18.84
C PHE A 295 -19.40 -19.92 17.95
N TYR A 296 -18.21 -19.47 17.57
CA TYR A 296 -17.20 -20.31 16.94
C TYR A 296 -16.35 -20.94 18.05
N THR A 297 -16.20 -22.25 18.03
CA THR A 297 -15.39 -22.95 19.02
C THR A 297 -13.91 -22.74 18.70
N ALA A 298 -13.18 -22.10 19.61
CA ALA A 298 -11.76 -21.84 19.44
C ALA A 298 -10.93 -23.05 19.82
N PRO A 299 -10.00 -23.53 18.97
CA PRO A 299 -8.99 -24.50 19.39
C PRO A 299 -8.05 -23.87 20.44
N HIS A 300 -7.28 -24.70 21.12
CA HIS A 300 -6.11 -24.23 21.85
C HIS A 300 -5.15 -23.53 20.90
N ILE A 301 -4.55 -22.42 21.32
CA ILE A 301 -3.56 -21.71 20.52
C ILE A 301 -2.21 -22.41 20.72
N ALA A 302 -1.74 -23.10 19.69
CA ALA A 302 -0.41 -23.69 19.65
C ALA A 302 0.58 -22.73 18.96
N VAL A 303 1.84 -22.79 19.39
CA VAL A 303 2.95 -22.00 18.79
C VAL A 303 4.13 -22.92 18.52
N VAL A 304 4.83 -22.65 17.41
CA VAL A 304 6.10 -23.30 17.11
C VAL A 304 7.20 -22.61 17.92
N THR A 305 7.91 -23.40 18.71
CA THR A 305 9.06 -22.93 19.50
C THR A 305 10.39 -23.20 18.83
N ALA A 306 10.43 -24.15 17.88
CA ALA A 306 11.61 -24.45 17.08
C ALA A 306 11.23 -25.12 15.76
N TYR A 307 12.01 -24.84 14.72
CA TYR A 307 12.12 -25.69 13.54
C TYR A 307 13.50 -26.35 13.55
N GLU A 308 13.53 -27.67 13.34
CA GLU A 308 14.74 -28.47 13.48
C GLU A 308 14.84 -29.53 12.37
N ASP A 309 16.06 -29.91 12.03
CA ASP A 309 16.38 -31.17 11.37
C ASP A 309 17.13 -32.09 12.34
N ALA A 310 17.57 -33.26 11.90
CA ALA A 310 18.33 -34.20 12.73
C ALA A 310 19.71 -33.67 13.18
N LYS A 311 20.18 -32.54 12.62
CA LYS A 311 21.48 -31.94 12.92
C LYS A 311 21.39 -30.67 13.76
N GLY A 312 20.22 -30.02 13.79
CA GLY A 312 20.03 -28.79 14.55
C GLY A 312 18.89 -27.89 14.05
N PRO A 313 18.93 -26.63 14.42
CA PRO A 313 17.90 -25.66 14.04
C PRO A 313 17.80 -25.45 12.52
N LEU A 314 16.59 -25.31 12.02
CA LEU A 314 16.32 -24.98 10.61
C LEU A 314 16.11 -23.47 10.44
N LEU A 315 16.69 -22.92 9.38
CA LEU A 315 16.40 -21.59 8.93
C LEU A 315 14.98 -21.50 8.38
N THR A 316 14.22 -20.51 8.84
CA THR A 316 12.89 -20.16 8.33
C THR A 316 12.72 -18.65 8.26
N PHE A 317 11.78 -18.15 7.50
CA PHE A 317 11.30 -16.78 7.57
C PHE A 317 9.86 -16.67 7.09
N GLU A 318 9.19 -15.60 7.44
CA GLU A 318 7.87 -15.26 6.95
C GLU A 318 7.86 -13.77 6.58
N PRO A 319 7.47 -13.41 5.34
CA PRO A 319 7.32 -12.02 4.95
C PRO A 319 6.08 -11.42 5.60
N VAL A 320 6.19 -10.16 6.03
CA VAL A 320 5.07 -9.39 6.57
C VAL A 320 4.93 -8.11 5.78
N ILE A 321 3.80 -7.94 5.11
CA ILE A 321 3.45 -6.67 4.46
C ILE A 321 3.25 -5.63 5.56
N VAL A 322 4.01 -4.54 5.51
CA VAL A 322 3.97 -3.45 6.50
C VAL A 322 2.90 -2.43 6.13
N ASP A 323 2.98 -1.96 4.90
CA ASP A 323 2.09 -0.97 4.31
C ASP A 323 2.30 -0.90 2.79
N SER A 324 1.52 -0.07 2.12
CA SER A 324 1.67 0.21 0.70
C SER A 324 1.41 1.69 0.40
N VAL A 325 1.87 2.15 -0.75
CA VAL A 325 1.70 3.54 -1.22
C VAL A 325 1.23 3.54 -2.67
N TRP A 326 0.17 4.30 -2.94
CA TRP A 326 -0.26 4.61 -4.30
C TRP A 326 0.51 5.83 -4.81
N PRO A 327 1.09 5.79 -6.00
CA PRO A 327 1.70 6.97 -6.62
C PRO A 327 0.67 8.09 -6.80
N VAL A 328 0.99 9.30 -6.33
CA VAL A 328 0.05 10.43 -6.33
C VAL A 328 -0.32 10.90 -7.75
N GLU A 329 0.63 10.82 -8.69
CA GLU A 329 0.46 11.31 -10.06
C GLU A 329 -0.03 10.23 -11.04
N ARG A 330 -0.20 9.00 -10.59
CA ARG A 330 -0.55 7.85 -11.42
C ARG A 330 -1.69 7.10 -10.78
N ASN A 331 -2.73 6.79 -11.56
CA ASN A 331 -3.84 5.97 -11.12
C ASN A 331 -3.55 4.45 -11.20
N GLU A 332 -2.32 4.08 -11.52
CA GLU A 332 -1.91 2.69 -11.74
C GLU A 332 -0.60 2.39 -11.00
N GLY A 333 -0.53 1.19 -10.46
CA GLY A 333 0.63 0.68 -9.71
C GLY A 333 0.59 1.04 -8.23
N GLN A 334 1.30 0.26 -7.47
CA GLN A 334 1.42 0.42 -6.02
C GLN A 334 2.81 -0.02 -5.59
N TYR A 335 3.41 0.71 -4.65
CA TYR A 335 4.63 0.28 -3.99
C TYR A 335 4.28 -0.46 -2.72
N THR A 336 4.86 -1.63 -2.50
CA THR A 336 4.58 -2.47 -1.33
C THR A 336 5.83 -2.61 -0.48
N ARG A 337 5.73 -2.25 0.81
CA ARG A 337 6.81 -2.44 1.78
C ARG A 337 6.60 -3.72 2.57
N VAL A 338 7.62 -4.58 2.54
CA VAL A 338 7.61 -5.88 3.19
C VAL A 338 8.76 -5.98 4.18
N ARG A 339 8.46 -6.48 5.38
CA ARG A 339 9.46 -6.82 6.40
C ARG A 339 9.76 -8.31 6.35
N PHE A 340 11.03 -8.62 6.42
CA PHE A 340 11.56 -9.97 6.45
C PHE A 340 12.35 -10.17 7.72
N THR A 341 11.99 -11.20 8.49
CA THR A 341 12.68 -11.55 9.75
C THR A 341 13.13 -12.99 9.66
N ALA A 342 14.44 -13.24 9.79
CA ALA A 342 14.99 -14.58 9.87
C ALA A 342 14.47 -15.28 11.12
N GLY A 343 14.07 -16.55 11.01
CA GLY A 343 13.54 -17.34 12.13
C GLY A 343 14.53 -17.41 13.28
N LYS A 344 14.05 -17.14 14.50
CA LYS A 344 14.89 -16.93 15.69
C LYS A 344 14.74 -18.02 16.75
N THR A 345 13.95 -19.09 16.50
CA THR A 345 13.60 -20.01 17.60
C THR A 345 13.94 -21.47 17.28
N PRO A 346 14.87 -22.08 18.00
CA PRO A 346 15.84 -21.43 18.88
C PRO A 346 16.74 -20.48 18.09
N PRO A 347 17.36 -19.46 18.70
CA PRO A 347 18.29 -18.62 17.97
C PRO A 347 19.32 -19.54 17.32
N LEU A 348 19.49 -19.39 16.00
CA LEU A 348 20.56 -20.06 15.28
C LEU A 348 21.88 -19.74 16.01
N PRO A 349 22.86 -20.66 16.09
CA PRO A 349 24.17 -20.37 16.65
C PRO A 349 24.70 -19.08 16.05
N GLU A 350 25.57 -18.32 16.75
CA GLU A 350 26.05 -17.03 16.27
C GLU A 350 26.26 -17.03 14.75
N VAL A 351 25.22 -16.56 14.05
CA VAL A 351 25.21 -16.59 12.59
C VAL A 351 26.07 -15.45 12.13
N THR A 352 27.09 -15.78 11.41
CA THR A 352 28.03 -14.78 10.95
C THR A 352 27.43 -13.84 9.91
N LYS A 353 26.51 -14.32 9.05
CA LYS A 353 25.88 -13.49 8.01
C LYS A 353 24.52 -14.02 7.58
N TYR A 354 23.52 -13.14 7.56
CA TYR A 354 22.27 -13.30 6.83
C TYR A 354 22.35 -12.52 5.52
N GLN A 355 21.94 -13.14 4.44
CA GLN A 355 21.87 -12.52 3.13
C GLN A 355 20.49 -12.77 2.52
N TRP A 356 19.86 -11.70 2.10
CA TRP A 356 18.58 -11.69 1.43
C TRP A 356 18.76 -11.38 -0.06
N ASP A 357 18.04 -12.10 -0.90
CA ASP A 357 17.78 -11.80 -2.30
C ASP A 357 16.26 -11.70 -2.43
N PHE A 358 15.76 -10.55 -2.86
CA PHE A 358 14.32 -10.27 -2.89
C PHE A 358 13.64 -10.72 -4.19
N GLY A 359 14.41 -11.25 -5.15
CA GLY A 359 13.90 -11.74 -6.43
C GLY A 359 13.77 -10.65 -7.51
N ASP A 360 13.79 -9.37 -7.14
CA ASP A 360 13.74 -8.21 -8.05
C ASP A 360 15.13 -7.65 -8.41
N GLY A 361 16.18 -8.40 -8.07
CA GLY A 361 17.59 -8.02 -8.27
C GLY A 361 18.19 -7.26 -7.09
N GLN A 362 17.45 -6.89 -6.07
CA GLN A 362 17.96 -6.23 -4.89
C GLN A 362 18.32 -7.23 -3.80
N THR A 363 19.25 -6.85 -2.94
CA THR A 363 19.76 -7.70 -1.86
C THR A 363 19.94 -6.89 -0.58
N ALA A 364 19.88 -7.55 0.57
CA ALA A 364 20.20 -6.95 1.85
C ALA A 364 20.92 -7.94 2.77
N THR A 365 21.43 -7.45 3.91
CA THR A 365 22.07 -8.26 4.95
C THR A 365 21.49 -7.92 6.32
N GLY A 366 21.45 -8.91 7.21
CA GLY A 366 20.96 -8.74 8.58
C GLY A 366 19.81 -9.68 8.93
N PRO A 367 19.53 -9.85 10.23
CA PRO A 367 18.49 -10.76 10.70
C PRO A 367 17.06 -10.24 10.44
N GLU A 368 16.91 -8.94 10.31
CA GLU A 368 15.66 -8.27 9.98
C GLU A 368 15.92 -7.14 8.99
N VAL A 369 15.13 -7.10 7.92
CA VAL A 369 15.25 -6.11 6.85
C VAL A 369 13.87 -5.70 6.35
N GLU A 370 13.76 -4.47 5.83
CA GLU A 370 12.60 -4.01 5.08
C GLU A 370 12.99 -3.79 3.62
N HIS A 371 12.10 -4.13 2.72
CA HIS A 371 12.28 -3.96 1.30
C HIS A 371 11.01 -3.37 0.66
N VAL A 372 11.19 -2.54 -0.36
CA VAL A 372 10.12 -1.92 -1.14
C VAL A 372 10.09 -2.54 -2.53
N TYR A 373 9.03 -3.26 -2.83
CA TYR A 373 8.79 -3.69 -4.21
C TYR A 373 8.21 -2.54 -5.03
N LEU A 374 8.88 -2.24 -6.14
CA LEU A 374 8.52 -1.15 -7.05
C LEU A 374 7.51 -1.59 -8.12
N THR A 375 7.35 -2.89 -8.32
CA THR A 375 6.45 -3.47 -9.33
C THR A 375 5.70 -4.65 -8.75
N LEU A 376 4.48 -4.84 -9.21
CA LEU A 376 3.67 -5.99 -8.87
C LEU A 376 4.19 -7.26 -9.57
N GLY A 377 3.85 -8.43 -9.05
CA GLY A 377 4.16 -9.71 -9.65
C GLY A 377 4.74 -10.73 -8.67
N LEU A 378 5.05 -11.91 -9.19
CA LEU A 378 5.62 -12.99 -8.40
C LEU A 378 7.13 -12.81 -8.25
N GLN A 379 7.61 -12.76 -7.02
CA GLN A 379 9.02 -12.68 -6.67
C GLN A 379 9.44 -13.96 -5.94
N THR A 380 10.71 -14.34 -6.03
CA THR A 380 11.25 -15.45 -5.24
C THR A 380 12.24 -14.91 -4.23
N VAL A 381 11.78 -14.71 -3.01
CA VAL A 381 12.65 -14.28 -1.92
C VAL A 381 13.51 -15.43 -1.43
N THR A 382 14.82 -15.22 -1.34
CA THR A 382 15.78 -16.20 -0.85
C THR A 382 16.52 -15.65 0.36
N LEU A 383 16.48 -16.37 1.47
CA LEU A 383 17.31 -16.12 2.65
C LEU A 383 18.42 -17.15 2.71
N THR A 384 19.65 -16.69 2.81
CA THR A 384 20.82 -17.53 3.07
C THR A 384 21.48 -17.15 4.39
N ALA A 385 21.69 -18.12 5.26
CA ALA A 385 22.41 -17.97 6.51
C ALA A 385 23.74 -18.76 6.45
N GLN A 386 24.85 -18.07 6.71
CA GLN A 386 26.18 -18.69 6.83
C GLN A 386 26.50 -18.92 8.29
N GLU A 387 26.59 -20.18 8.67
CA GLU A 387 26.88 -20.66 10.02
C GLU A 387 28.23 -21.39 10.07
N PRO A 388 28.83 -21.56 11.25
CA PRO A 388 30.06 -22.37 11.39
C PRO A 388 29.88 -23.83 10.92
N ALA A 389 28.67 -24.37 11.03
CA ALA A 389 28.32 -25.73 10.62
C ALA A 389 28.01 -25.87 9.12
N GLY A 390 27.86 -24.76 8.39
CA GLY A 390 27.55 -24.75 6.95
C GLY A 390 26.63 -23.62 6.55
N THR A 391 26.10 -23.71 5.33
CA THR A 391 25.17 -22.72 4.79
C THR A 391 23.77 -23.32 4.72
N GLN A 392 22.78 -22.60 5.24
CA GLN A 392 21.37 -22.90 5.06
C GLN A 392 20.75 -21.90 4.08
N THR A 393 19.84 -22.37 3.25
CA THR A 393 19.09 -21.52 2.31
C THR A 393 17.61 -21.90 2.35
N VAL A 394 16.75 -20.90 2.37
CA VAL A 394 15.29 -21.06 2.31
C VAL A 394 14.69 -20.08 1.34
N ARG A 395 13.62 -20.47 0.65
CA ARG A 395 12.94 -19.68 -0.37
C ARG A 395 11.48 -19.46 -0.01
N TRP A 396 10.95 -18.35 -0.52
CA TRP A 396 9.54 -17.99 -0.41
C TRP A 396 9.09 -17.34 -1.73
N PRO A 397 8.23 -17.98 -2.51
CA PRO A 397 7.54 -17.33 -3.62
C PRO A 397 6.58 -16.28 -3.07
N LEU A 398 6.89 -15.01 -3.26
CA LEU A 398 6.10 -13.88 -2.77
C LEU A 398 5.30 -13.26 -3.92
N SER A 399 3.98 -13.32 -3.83
CA SER A 399 3.12 -12.53 -4.72
C SER A 399 3.03 -11.10 -4.20
N VAL A 400 3.55 -10.15 -4.97
CA VAL A 400 3.38 -8.72 -4.75
C VAL A 400 2.17 -8.28 -5.56
N PHE A 401 1.08 -7.96 -4.89
CA PHE A 401 -0.20 -7.63 -5.48
C PHE A 401 -0.70 -6.27 -5.00
N GLU A 402 -1.69 -5.74 -5.67
CA GLU A 402 -2.34 -4.50 -5.31
C GLU A 402 -3.17 -4.68 -4.03
N ILE A 403 -2.82 -3.94 -2.99
CA ILE A 403 -3.48 -4.01 -1.69
C ILE A 403 -4.57 -2.96 -1.66
N GLU A 404 -5.82 -3.41 -1.53
CA GLU A 404 -6.92 -2.49 -1.30
C GLU A 404 -6.90 -1.99 0.16
N HIS A 405 -6.83 -0.68 0.33
CA HIS A 405 -6.94 -0.03 1.64
C HIS A 405 -8.40 0.00 2.13
N VAL A 406 -9.06 -1.14 2.09
CA VAL A 406 -10.41 -1.27 2.60
C VAL A 406 -10.32 -1.59 4.09
N VAL A 407 -10.50 -0.56 4.92
CA VAL A 407 -10.70 -0.65 6.37
C VAL A 407 -9.48 -1.09 7.19
N ASP A 408 -8.75 -0.14 7.75
CA ASP A 408 -7.88 -0.21 8.96
C ASP A 408 -6.79 -1.32 9.05
N GLN A 409 -6.67 -2.25 8.13
CA GLN A 409 -5.67 -3.32 8.22
C GLN A 409 -4.29 -2.93 7.67
N PHE A 410 -4.25 -2.12 6.62
CA PHE A 410 -2.99 -1.61 6.07
C PHE A 410 -2.96 -0.09 6.20
N LYS A 411 -1.94 0.42 6.86
CA LYS A 411 -1.70 1.86 6.91
C LYS A 411 -1.20 2.31 5.55
N GLU A 412 -1.70 3.46 5.09
CA GLU A 412 -1.10 4.13 3.95
C GLU A 412 0.31 4.56 4.32
N GLY A 413 1.30 4.11 3.55
CA GLY A 413 2.68 4.49 3.70
C GLY A 413 2.91 5.95 3.24
N ARG A 414 4.07 6.48 3.57
CA ARG A 414 4.48 7.81 3.07
C ARG A 414 5.55 7.64 2.00
N PRO A 415 5.43 8.26 0.82
CA PRO A 415 6.42 8.17 -0.26
C PRO A 415 7.85 8.43 0.22
N LYS A 416 8.04 9.35 1.15
CA LYS A 416 9.36 9.68 1.72
C LYS A 416 10.03 8.51 2.45
N ASP A 417 9.28 7.68 3.17
CA ASP A 417 9.82 6.53 3.88
C ASP A 417 10.25 5.44 2.90
N TYR A 418 9.49 5.28 1.82
CA TYR A 418 9.78 4.35 0.73
C TYR A 418 11.01 4.79 -0.08
N ALA A 419 11.07 6.07 -0.46
CA ALA A 419 12.21 6.66 -1.16
C ALA A 419 13.51 6.46 -0.37
N LYS A 420 13.47 6.64 0.96
CA LYS A 420 14.62 6.44 1.84
C LYS A 420 15.16 5.00 1.78
N LEU A 421 14.28 4.00 1.72
CA LEU A 421 14.66 2.60 1.58
C LEU A 421 15.19 2.28 0.17
N ALA A 422 14.46 2.73 -0.86
CA ALA A 422 14.77 2.42 -2.25
C ALA A 422 15.95 3.22 -2.83
N LYS A 423 16.34 4.33 -2.20
CA LYS A 423 17.49 5.17 -2.64
C LYS A 423 18.79 4.40 -2.80
N GLY A 424 19.01 3.36 -1.99
CA GLY A 424 20.20 2.51 -2.03
C GLY A 424 20.16 1.36 -3.04
N TYR A 425 19.13 1.25 -3.87
CA TYR A 425 18.98 0.12 -4.79
C TYR A 425 20.05 0.11 -5.88
N ASP A 426 20.49 -1.09 -6.24
CA ASP A 426 21.41 -1.29 -7.37
C ASP A 426 20.66 -1.05 -8.69
N ARG A 427 20.82 0.14 -9.23
CA ARG A 427 20.18 0.59 -10.47
C ARG A 427 20.53 -0.28 -11.67
N ASN A 428 21.67 -0.98 -11.64
CA ASN A 428 22.09 -1.83 -12.74
C ASN A 428 21.31 -3.14 -12.82
N LYS A 429 20.67 -3.53 -11.74
CA LYS A 429 19.87 -4.76 -11.66
C LYS A 429 18.37 -4.55 -11.93
N LEU A 430 17.91 -3.30 -11.88
CA LEU A 430 16.52 -2.97 -12.17
C LEU A 430 16.22 -3.05 -13.67
N SER A 431 15.00 -3.47 -14.02
CA SER A 431 14.46 -3.38 -15.38
C SER A 431 14.21 -1.92 -15.77
N ALA A 432 13.81 -1.67 -17.02
CA ALA A 432 13.38 -0.34 -17.45
C ALA A 432 12.21 0.16 -16.61
N ASP A 433 11.20 -0.68 -16.38
CA ASP A 433 10.02 -0.36 -15.57
C ASP A 433 10.44 -0.11 -14.11
N GLY A 434 11.29 -0.97 -13.53
CA GLY A 434 11.78 -0.78 -12.16
C GLY A 434 12.57 0.52 -11.98
N LEU A 435 13.36 0.96 -12.99
CA LEU A 435 14.04 2.26 -12.95
C LEU A 435 13.05 3.42 -13.08
N GLN A 436 12.03 3.28 -13.90
CA GLN A 436 10.99 4.30 -14.05
C GLN A 436 10.21 4.46 -12.74
N GLU A 437 9.83 3.37 -12.11
CA GLU A 437 9.14 3.39 -10.82
C GLU A 437 10.04 3.98 -9.72
N LEU A 438 11.32 3.62 -9.69
CA LEU A 438 12.27 4.20 -8.75
C LEU A 438 12.42 5.71 -8.94
N GLN A 439 12.46 6.18 -10.20
CA GLN A 439 12.52 7.61 -10.51
C GLN A 439 11.30 8.35 -9.97
N HIS A 440 10.09 7.82 -10.18
CA HIS A 440 8.85 8.39 -9.67
C HIS A 440 8.83 8.41 -8.14
N LEU A 441 9.13 7.28 -7.50
CA LEU A 441 9.14 7.18 -6.04
C LEU A 441 10.11 8.19 -5.40
N LEU A 442 11.31 8.35 -5.96
CA LEU A 442 12.30 9.30 -5.45
C LEU A 442 11.84 10.75 -5.65
N ALA A 443 11.21 11.06 -6.79
CA ALA A 443 10.64 12.38 -7.05
C ALA A 443 9.52 12.73 -6.05
N GLU A 444 8.59 11.82 -5.79
CA GLU A 444 7.51 11.99 -4.83
C GLU A 444 8.02 12.00 -3.37
N GLY A 445 9.05 11.22 -3.09
CA GLY A 445 9.68 11.08 -1.78
C GLY A 445 10.62 12.23 -1.38
N ASP A 446 10.62 13.34 -2.13
CA ASP A 446 11.45 14.55 -1.91
C ASP A 446 12.96 14.30 -2.04
N GLU A 447 13.34 13.39 -2.97
CA GLU A 447 14.73 13.08 -3.35
C GLU A 447 15.00 13.44 -4.84
N PRO A 448 14.79 14.71 -5.26
CA PRO A 448 14.80 15.10 -6.68
C PRO A 448 16.15 14.88 -7.35
N ALA A 449 17.27 15.05 -6.64
CA ALA A 449 18.61 14.83 -7.20
C ALA A 449 18.84 13.36 -7.59
N GLU A 450 18.40 12.44 -6.72
CA GLU A 450 18.49 11.00 -6.99
C GLU A 450 17.56 10.57 -8.13
N ALA A 451 16.34 11.17 -8.19
CA ALA A 451 15.41 10.93 -9.29
C ALA A 451 16.02 11.31 -10.66
N VAL A 452 16.73 12.44 -10.74
CA VAL A 452 17.48 12.85 -11.95
C VAL A 452 18.54 11.83 -12.33
N GLU A 453 19.33 11.35 -11.38
CA GLU A 453 20.40 10.36 -11.63
C GLU A 453 19.82 8.99 -12.06
N VAL A 454 18.66 8.58 -11.51
CA VAL A 454 17.95 7.39 -11.99
C VAL A 454 17.47 7.58 -13.42
N GLY A 455 16.90 8.73 -13.76
CA GLY A 455 16.48 9.06 -15.13
C GLY A 455 17.65 9.01 -16.13
N LYS A 456 18.81 9.56 -15.76
CA LYS A 456 20.05 9.45 -16.57
C LYS A 456 20.46 7.99 -16.79
N THR A 457 20.42 7.19 -15.72
CA THR A 457 20.74 5.74 -15.78
C THR A 457 19.78 5.01 -16.71
N LEU A 458 18.47 5.32 -16.63
CA LEU A 458 17.45 4.69 -17.48
C LEU A 458 17.70 5.01 -18.96
N LEU A 459 17.91 6.28 -19.31
CA LEU A 459 18.18 6.71 -20.69
C LEU A 459 19.47 6.12 -21.23
N GLN A 460 20.50 5.94 -20.40
CA GLN A 460 21.77 5.34 -20.78
C GLN A 460 21.66 3.83 -21.02
N ARG A 461 20.96 3.11 -20.14
CA ARG A 461 20.85 1.65 -20.21
C ARG A 461 19.85 1.19 -21.26
N PHE A 462 18.82 1.97 -21.52
CA PHE A 462 17.73 1.64 -22.43
C PHE A 462 17.56 2.69 -23.55
N PRO A 463 18.61 2.92 -24.36
CA PRO A 463 18.59 3.98 -25.40
C PRO A 463 17.61 3.70 -26.53
N ASN A 464 17.15 2.46 -26.69
CA ASN A 464 16.19 2.04 -27.72
C ASN A 464 14.75 1.97 -27.20
N ALA A 465 14.47 2.46 -25.98
CA ALA A 465 13.09 2.60 -25.50
C ALA A 465 12.28 3.54 -26.40
N GLU A 466 10.97 3.40 -26.39
CA GLU A 466 10.09 4.26 -27.18
C GLU A 466 10.35 5.74 -26.88
N HIS A 467 10.32 6.58 -27.94
CA HIS A 467 10.62 8.01 -27.81
C HIS A 467 9.70 8.72 -26.82
N LEU A 468 8.41 8.31 -26.75
CA LEU A 468 7.46 8.87 -25.80
C LEU A 468 7.84 8.52 -24.35
N ALA A 469 8.25 7.26 -24.09
CA ALA A 469 8.71 6.86 -22.76
C ALA A 469 9.95 7.64 -22.35
N GLN A 470 10.94 7.80 -23.24
CA GLN A 470 12.12 8.64 -22.99
C GLN A 470 11.73 10.11 -22.75
N GLY A 471 10.75 10.62 -23.46
CA GLY A 471 10.20 11.97 -23.26
C GLY A 471 9.65 12.17 -21.85
N ARG A 472 8.88 11.21 -21.34
CA ARG A 472 8.32 11.25 -19.98
C ARG A 472 9.41 11.21 -18.90
N VAL A 473 10.42 10.35 -19.06
CA VAL A 473 11.60 10.31 -18.15
C VAL A 473 12.28 11.68 -18.10
N ARG A 474 12.51 12.32 -19.27
CA ARG A 474 13.12 13.65 -19.35
C ARG A 474 12.23 14.72 -18.72
N ARG A 475 10.91 14.67 -18.93
CA ARG A 475 9.97 15.57 -18.27
C ARG A 475 10.13 15.50 -16.75
N LEU A 476 10.13 14.30 -16.16
CA LEU A 476 10.29 14.14 -14.72
C LEU A 476 11.66 14.62 -14.23
N MET A 477 12.73 14.38 -15.01
CA MET A 477 14.06 14.95 -14.70
C MET A 477 14.01 16.49 -14.68
N ALA A 478 13.29 17.11 -15.63
CA ALA A 478 13.13 18.57 -15.67
C ALA A 478 12.34 19.08 -14.45
N ASP A 479 11.23 18.43 -14.09
CA ASP A 479 10.42 18.76 -12.91
C ASP A 479 11.28 18.71 -11.63
N CYS A 480 12.09 17.66 -11.48
CA CYS A 480 13.05 17.52 -10.37
C CYS A 480 14.12 18.62 -10.39
N ALA A 481 14.69 18.94 -11.55
CA ALA A 481 15.69 20.00 -11.69
C ALA A 481 15.14 21.37 -11.30
N VAL A 482 13.87 21.67 -11.63
CA VAL A 482 13.17 22.87 -11.15
C VAL A 482 13.06 22.89 -9.63
N ARG A 483 12.70 21.75 -9.01
CA ARG A 483 12.62 21.63 -7.53
C ARG A 483 13.96 21.84 -6.85
N MET A 484 15.07 21.53 -7.49
CA MET A 484 16.43 21.79 -6.98
C MET A 484 16.85 23.25 -7.05
N GLY A 485 16.10 24.10 -7.73
CA GLY A 485 16.26 25.57 -7.74
C GLY A 485 17.16 26.11 -8.84
N GLN A 486 17.56 27.39 -8.68
CA GLN A 486 18.19 28.25 -9.71
C GLN A 486 19.41 27.63 -10.41
N GLY A 487 20.22 26.87 -9.70
CA GLY A 487 21.45 26.24 -10.25
C GLY A 487 21.18 25.20 -11.34
N ASN A 488 19.95 24.69 -11.42
CA ASN A 488 19.58 23.55 -12.28
C ASN A 488 18.65 23.95 -13.43
N LEU A 489 18.41 25.26 -13.65
CA LEU A 489 17.45 25.74 -14.65
C LEU A 489 17.83 25.37 -16.10
N ASP A 490 19.13 25.36 -16.44
CA ASP A 490 19.55 25.00 -17.79
C ASP A 490 19.33 23.52 -18.05
N GLU A 491 19.58 22.66 -17.05
CA GLU A 491 19.27 21.22 -17.12
C GLU A 491 17.76 20.99 -17.24
N ALA A 492 16.93 21.75 -16.49
CA ALA A 492 15.49 21.67 -16.61
C ALA A 492 15.00 22.06 -18.01
N ILE A 493 15.46 23.17 -18.55
CA ILE A 493 15.08 23.63 -19.89
C ILE A 493 15.48 22.60 -20.95
N ALA A 494 16.73 22.11 -20.90
CA ALA A 494 17.22 21.11 -21.85
C ALA A 494 16.39 19.80 -21.81
N ASN A 495 16.04 19.34 -20.63
CA ASN A 495 15.22 18.14 -20.48
C ASN A 495 13.78 18.36 -20.94
N TYR A 496 13.14 19.50 -20.65
CA TYR A 496 11.82 19.82 -21.19
C TYR A 496 11.83 19.94 -22.72
N GLU A 497 12.83 20.60 -23.32
CA GLU A 497 12.96 20.69 -24.79
C GLU A 497 13.11 19.27 -25.39
N ALA A 498 13.91 18.40 -24.75
CA ALA A 498 14.13 17.03 -25.21
C ALA A 498 12.93 16.08 -24.91
N ALA A 499 12.01 16.46 -24.02
CA ALA A 499 10.77 15.72 -23.76
C ALA A 499 9.72 15.90 -24.87
N LEU A 500 9.85 16.96 -25.69
CA LEU A 500 8.93 17.26 -26.78
C LEU A 500 9.24 16.44 -28.03
N VAL A 501 8.90 15.16 -28.02
CA VAL A 501 9.02 14.28 -29.17
C VAL A 501 7.76 14.34 -30.06
N LYS A 502 7.84 13.78 -31.29
CA LYS A 502 6.73 13.84 -32.23
C LYS A 502 5.46 13.18 -31.69
N GLU A 503 5.62 12.08 -30.99
CA GLU A 503 4.58 11.23 -30.44
C GLU A 503 3.94 11.81 -29.16
N THR A 504 4.51 12.87 -28.57
CA THR A 504 3.99 13.48 -27.33
C THR A 504 2.53 13.90 -27.50
N PRO A 505 1.59 13.43 -26.66
CA PRO A 505 0.19 13.85 -26.70
C PRO A 505 0.04 15.36 -26.51
N ALA A 506 -1.02 15.93 -27.09
CA ALA A 506 -1.26 17.38 -27.06
C ALA A 506 -1.31 17.94 -25.64
N VAL A 507 -1.95 17.23 -24.71
CA VAL A 507 -2.04 17.60 -23.29
C VAL A 507 -0.65 17.69 -22.67
N GLU A 508 0.15 16.61 -22.75
CA GLU A 508 1.51 16.57 -22.20
C GLU A 508 2.42 17.64 -22.86
N LYS A 509 2.26 17.84 -24.16
CA LYS A 509 3.01 18.86 -24.90
C LYS A 509 2.69 20.27 -24.43
N LEU A 510 1.42 20.59 -24.21
CA LEU A 510 0.99 21.88 -23.68
C LEU A 510 1.51 22.12 -22.26
N ASP A 511 1.52 21.11 -21.41
CA ASP A 511 2.08 21.20 -20.06
C ASP A 511 3.57 21.51 -20.07
N VAL A 512 4.34 20.77 -20.86
CA VAL A 512 5.79 21.03 -21.01
C VAL A 512 6.05 22.43 -21.55
N LEU A 513 5.25 22.89 -22.55
CA LEU A 513 5.37 24.26 -23.10
C LEU A 513 5.03 25.31 -22.03
N ALA A 514 4.06 25.08 -21.15
CA ALA A 514 3.73 26.00 -20.05
C ALA A 514 4.91 26.14 -19.08
N HIS A 515 5.56 25.05 -18.71
CA HIS A 515 6.78 25.07 -17.89
C HIS A 515 7.92 25.83 -18.57
N LEU A 516 8.18 25.53 -19.85
CA LEU A 516 9.21 26.23 -20.64
C LEU A 516 8.96 27.73 -20.72
N ILE A 517 7.70 28.18 -20.94
CA ILE A 517 7.34 29.60 -20.94
C ILE A 517 7.73 30.27 -19.63
N ARG A 518 7.40 29.66 -18.48
CA ARG A 518 7.76 30.22 -17.16
C ARG A 518 9.27 30.24 -16.95
N LEU A 519 9.96 29.14 -17.22
CA LEU A 519 11.41 29.05 -17.02
C LEU A 519 12.17 30.04 -17.88
N VAL A 520 11.86 30.09 -19.17
CA VAL A 520 12.53 30.97 -20.13
C VAL A 520 12.12 32.43 -19.91
N GLY A 521 10.82 32.71 -19.78
CA GLY A 521 10.31 34.06 -19.72
C GLY A 521 10.45 34.74 -18.35
N VAL A 522 10.28 33.98 -17.25
CA VAL A 522 10.33 34.53 -15.90
C VAL A 522 11.71 34.30 -15.26
N GLN A 523 12.22 33.05 -15.31
CA GLN A 523 13.45 32.72 -14.60
C GLN A 523 14.71 33.13 -15.35
N ARG A 524 14.72 33.00 -16.70
CA ARG A 524 15.84 33.43 -17.57
C ARG A 524 15.67 34.83 -18.15
N GLU A 525 14.55 35.50 -17.86
CA GLU A 525 14.23 36.87 -18.35
C GLU A 525 14.32 37.03 -19.86
N GLN A 526 13.89 35.99 -20.63
CA GLN A 526 13.88 35.95 -22.07
C GLN A 526 12.44 35.96 -22.64
N PRO A 527 11.71 37.09 -22.53
CA PRO A 527 10.30 37.16 -22.85
C PRO A 527 9.99 36.95 -24.34
N GLU A 528 10.91 37.26 -25.24
CA GLU A 528 10.74 37.04 -26.66
C GLU A 528 10.79 35.56 -27.04
N LYS A 529 11.72 34.81 -26.41
CA LYS A 529 11.77 33.34 -26.55
C LYS A 529 10.51 32.70 -25.96
N ALA A 530 10.03 33.19 -24.82
CA ALA A 530 8.78 32.72 -24.21
C ALA A 530 7.56 33.00 -25.12
N ALA A 531 7.50 34.15 -25.80
CA ALA A 531 6.44 34.45 -26.75
C ALA A 531 6.47 33.51 -27.97
N SER A 532 7.65 33.13 -28.45
CA SER A 532 7.79 32.13 -29.50
C SER A 532 7.29 30.73 -29.07
N ILE A 533 7.59 30.32 -27.81
CA ILE A 533 7.08 29.07 -27.26
C ILE A 533 5.55 29.14 -27.11
N PHE A 534 5.01 30.28 -26.67
CA PHE A 534 3.57 30.49 -26.54
C PHE A 534 2.85 30.35 -27.90
N ALA A 535 3.43 30.90 -29.00
CA ALA A 535 2.87 30.74 -30.34
C ALA A 535 2.80 29.24 -30.76
N LYS A 536 3.84 28.45 -30.46
CA LYS A 536 3.81 26.99 -30.71
C LYS A 536 2.72 26.27 -29.89
N ALA A 537 2.51 26.69 -28.65
CA ALA A 537 1.45 26.15 -27.81
C ALA A 537 0.05 26.50 -28.35
N ASP A 538 -0.14 27.75 -28.86
CA ASP A 538 -1.37 28.19 -29.55
C ASP A 538 -1.69 27.31 -30.78
N GLU A 539 -0.68 26.98 -31.58
CA GLU A 539 -0.81 26.06 -32.72
C GLU A 539 -1.17 24.64 -32.29
N THR A 540 -0.51 24.16 -31.25
CA THR A 540 -0.80 22.84 -30.69
C THR A 540 -2.25 22.74 -30.21
N ALA A 541 -2.71 23.72 -29.45
CA ALA A 541 -4.10 23.76 -28.95
C ALA A 541 -5.15 23.86 -30.07
N LYS A 542 -4.86 24.64 -31.15
CA LYS A 542 -5.76 24.76 -32.29
C LYS A 542 -5.85 23.50 -33.15
N SER A 543 -4.77 22.71 -33.20
CA SER A 543 -4.71 21.48 -34.00
C SER A 543 -5.21 20.25 -33.25
N ALA A 544 -5.29 20.30 -31.90
CA ALA A 544 -5.77 19.22 -31.07
C ALA A 544 -7.31 19.09 -31.14
N LYS A 545 -7.80 17.86 -30.91
CA LYS A 545 -9.23 17.66 -30.64
C LYS A 545 -9.58 18.36 -29.33
N VAL A 546 -10.58 19.23 -29.40
CA VAL A 546 -11.03 19.98 -28.22
C VAL A 546 -11.73 19.04 -27.25
N ASP A 547 -11.15 18.88 -26.08
CA ASP A 547 -11.72 18.22 -24.90
C ASP A 547 -11.33 18.98 -23.63
N ASP A 548 -11.88 18.61 -22.51
CA ASP A 548 -11.66 19.30 -21.23
C ASP A 548 -10.19 19.25 -20.76
N GLU A 549 -9.47 18.17 -21.06
CA GLU A 549 -8.05 18.00 -20.69
C GLU A 549 -7.14 18.92 -21.50
N VAL A 550 -7.36 19.00 -22.83
CA VAL A 550 -6.63 19.90 -23.69
C VAL A 550 -6.91 21.36 -23.31
N GLN A 551 -8.17 21.70 -22.96
CA GLN A 551 -8.50 23.05 -22.48
C GLN A 551 -7.81 23.37 -21.14
N ALA A 552 -7.76 22.44 -20.22
CA ALA A 552 -7.07 22.61 -18.94
C ALA A 552 -5.57 22.80 -19.13
N ALA A 553 -4.93 22.00 -19.99
CA ALA A 553 -3.52 22.14 -20.31
C ALA A 553 -3.22 23.48 -21.01
N TYR A 554 -4.05 23.88 -21.98
CA TYR A 554 -3.91 25.17 -22.65
C TYR A 554 -4.14 26.36 -21.71
N ARG A 555 -5.04 26.22 -20.73
CA ARG A 555 -5.23 27.22 -19.68
C ARG A 555 -3.92 27.45 -18.91
N ARG A 556 -3.16 26.41 -18.57
CA ARG A 556 -1.84 26.52 -17.91
C ARG A 556 -0.83 27.29 -18.77
N VAL A 557 -0.85 27.08 -20.10
CA VAL A 557 -0.03 27.84 -21.05
C VAL A 557 -0.36 29.33 -21.01
N VAL A 558 -1.66 29.69 -21.05
CA VAL A 558 -2.11 31.09 -21.01
C VAL A 558 -1.73 31.75 -19.69
N ILE A 559 -1.85 31.05 -18.58
CA ILE A 559 -1.40 31.50 -17.25
C ILE A 559 0.12 31.77 -17.28
N ALA A 560 0.90 30.81 -17.80
CA ALA A 560 2.36 30.94 -17.88
C ALA A 560 2.80 32.19 -18.67
N MET A 561 2.12 32.49 -19.78
CA MET A 561 2.40 33.72 -20.54
C MET A 561 1.95 34.97 -19.78
N GLY A 562 0.83 34.91 -19.05
CA GLY A 562 0.42 35.92 -18.08
C GLY A 562 1.48 36.22 -17.03
N ASP A 563 2.12 35.18 -16.49
CA ASP A 563 3.23 35.31 -15.57
C ASP A 563 4.39 36.07 -16.21
N VAL A 564 4.78 35.76 -17.44
CA VAL A 564 5.84 36.49 -18.16
C VAL A 564 5.50 37.96 -18.27
N ARG A 565 4.27 38.32 -18.64
CA ARG A 565 3.83 39.70 -18.73
C ARG A 565 3.81 40.41 -17.39
N LEU A 566 3.36 39.72 -16.34
CA LEU A 566 3.39 40.23 -14.99
C LEU A 566 4.83 40.52 -14.53
N TRP A 567 5.78 39.64 -14.79
CA TRP A 567 7.20 39.85 -14.45
C TRP A 567 7.86 40.99 -15.27
N GLN A 568 7.39 41.25 -16.48
CA GLN A 568 7.78 42.43 -17.27
C GLN A 568 7.19 43.75 -16.70
N GLY A 569 6.27 43.70 -15.74
CA GLY A 569 5.52 44.89 -15.28
C GLY A 569 4.37 45.29 -16.18
N LYS A 570 4.03 44.49 -17.21
CA LYS A 570 2.91 44.74 -18.13
C LYS A 570 1.61 44.24 -17.53
N LEU A 571 1.10 44.96 -16.52
CA LEU A 571 -0.02 44.51 -15.68
C LEU A 571 -1.31 44.29 -16.45
N ASP A 572 -1.63 45.15 -17.43
CA ASP A 572 -2.87 45.05 -18.20
C ASP A 572 -2.84 43.83 -19.15
N ASP A 573 -1.68 43.57 -19.78
CA ASP A 573 -1.48 42.36 -20.60
C ASP A 573 -1.62 41.11 -19.73
N ALA A 574 -1.03 41.11 -18.54
CA ALA A 574 -1.11 39.98 -17.60
C ALA A 574 -2.56 39.75 -17.17
N ARG A 575 -3.30 40.78 -16.76
CA ARG A 575 -4.73 40.68 -16.40
C ARG A 575 -5.58 40.14 -17.52
N SER A 576 -5.33 40.61 -18.76
CA SER A 576 -6.04 40.11 -19.97
C SER A 576 -5.83 38.61 -20.14
N LEU A 577 -4.58 38.10 -20.03
CA LEU A 577 -4.26 36.67 -20.15
C LEU A 577 -4.87 35.89 -19.03
N TYR A 578 -4.80 36.34 -17.80
CA TYR A 578 -5.41 35.64 -16.65
C TYR A 578 -6.93 35.56 -16.75
N THR A 579 -7.58 36.64 -17.22
CA THR A 579 -9.03 36.63 -17.50
C THR A 579 -9.37 35.63 -18.62
N ARG A 580 -8.54 35.56 -19.66
CA ARG A 580 -8.68 34.54 -20.73
C ARG A 580 -8.55 33.12 -20.14
N ALA A 581 -7.56 32.90 -19.28
CA ALA A 581 -7.35 31.60 -18.64
C ALA A 581 -8.52 31.18 -17.75
N GLU A 582 -9.12 32.11 -17.00
CA GLU A 582 -10.30 31.80 -16.18
C GLU A 582 -11.51 31.44 -17.02
N LYS A 583 -11.68 32.05 -18.22
CA LYS A 583 -12.76 31.72 -19.16
C LYS A 583 -12.61 30.32 -19.79
N LEU A 584 -11.40 29.78 -19.83
CA LEU A 584 -11.11 28.41 -20.27
C LEU A 584 -11.37 27.34 -19.15
N GLY A 585 -11.58 27.77 -17.91
CA GLY A 585 -11.89 26.88 -16.80
C GLY A 585 -13.38 26.81 -16.48
N ALA A 586 -13.72 25.90 -15.55
CA ALA A 586 -15.07 25.79 -15.03
C ALA A 586 -15.46 27.06 -14.25
N PHE A 587 -16.71 27.52 -14.45
CA PHE A 587 -17.25 28.65 -13.71
C PHE A 587 -17.27 28.36 -12.19
N ILE A 588 -16.71 29.29 -11.41
CA ILE A 588 -16.69 29.19 -9.93
C ILE A 588 -17.58 30.33 -9.39
N PRO A 589 -18.68 30.03 -8.67
CA PRO A 589 -19.50 31.05 -8.03
C PRO A 589 -18.70 31.92 -7.07
N SER A 590 -19.02 33.21 -7.00
CA SER A 590 -18.26 34.20 -6.19
C SER A 590 -18.13 33.84 -4.72
N GLN A 591 -19.19 33.26 -4.13
CA GLN A 591 -19.17 32.79 -2.73
C GLN A 591 -18.16 31.63 -2.50
N VAL A 592 -18.13 30.67 -3.44
CA VAL A 592 -17.18 29.54 -3.40
C VAL A 592 -15.77 30.04 -3.62
N ARG A 593 -15.58 31.02 -4.52
CA ARG A 593 -14.29 31.66 -4.75
C ARG A 593 -13.77 32.32 -3.46
N ALA A 594 -14.58 33.14 -2.80
CA ALA A 594 -14.22 33.84 -1.57
C ALA A 594 -13.84 32.86 -0.44
N ALA A 595 -14.65 31.80 -0.25
CA ALA A 595 -14.40 30.79 0.77
C ALA A 595 -13.07 30.03 0.53
N ARG A 596 -12.78 29.65 -0.72
CA ARG A 596 -11.52 28.97 -1.07
C ARG A 596 -10.29 29.85 -0.91
N LEU A 597 -10.39 31.12 -1.32
CA LEU A 597 -9.30 32.09 -1.16
C LEU A 597 -8.98 32.35 0.31
N GLY A 598 -9.99 32.39 1.19
CA GLY A 598 -9.79 32.53 2.64
C GLY A 598 -9.13 31.31 3.28
N ALA A 599 -9.37 30.09 2.76
CA ALA A 599 -8.83 28.86 3.32
C ALA A 599 -7.35 28.59 2.95
N TYR A 600 -6.85 29.13 1.83
CA TYR A 600 -5.47 28.86 1.40
C TYR A 600 -4.40 29.29 2.42
N PRO A 601 -4.44 30.52 2.99
CA PRO A 601 -3.46 30.93 4.01
C PRO A 601 -3.43 30.03 5.23
N ASP A 602 -4.60 29.62 5.74
CA ASP A 602 -4.70 28.77 6.93
C ASP A 602 -4.09 27.40 6.70
N SER A 603 -4.43 26.76 5.56
CA SER A 603 -3.87 25.47 5.18
C SER A 603 -2.35 25.54 4.90
N LEU A 604 -1.88 26.63 4.30
CA LEU A 604 -0.45 26.84 4.07
C LEU A 604 0.31 27.01 5.39
N GLN A 605 -0.27 27.71 6.37
CA GLN A 605 0.32 27.86 7.70
C GLN A 605 0.41 26.51 8.41
N GLU A 606 -0.64 25.69 8.36
CA GLU A 606 -0.66 24.35 8.94
C GLU A 606 0.43 23.44 8.31
N TYR A 607 0.58 23.45 6.98
CA TYR A 607 1.63 22.68 6.31
C TYR A 607 3.04 23.13 6.71
N LEU A 608 3.26 24.44 6.94
CA LEU A 608 4.54 24.95 7.40
C LEU A 608 4.83 24.56 8.86
N GLU A 609 3.81 24.52 9.72
CA GLU A 609 3.94 24.10 11.11
C GLU A 609 4.24 22.60 11.24
N THR A 610 3.64 21.78 10.39
CA THR A 610 3.89 20.33 10.33
C THR A 610 5.15 19.95 9.53
N GLY A 611 5.84 20.93 8.93
CA GLY A 611 7.04 20.71 8.11
C GLY A 611 6.76 20.11 6.72
N ASN A 612 5.51 20.03 6.30
CA ASN A 612 5.12 19.50 4.98
C ASN A 612 5.24 20.58 3.89
N THR A 613 6.47 20.98 3.61
CA THR A 613 6.76 22.05 2.64
C THR A 613 6.48 21.66 1.19
N GLY A 614 6.45 20.38 0.85
CA GLY A 614 6.04 19.86 -0.46
C GLY A 614 4.58 20.19 -0.72
N ALA A 615 3.68 19.71 0.16
CA ALA A 615 2.24 19.99 0.06
C ALA A 615 1.93 21.50 0.08
N ALA A 616 2.74 22.29 0.81
CA ALA A 616 2.59 23.74 0.80
C ALA A 616 2.89 24.34 -0.58
N LEU A 617 3.93 23.92 -1.30
CA LEU A 617 4.20 24.38 -2.66
C LEU A 617 3.09 23.99 -3.62
N ASP A 618 2.66 22.73 -3.57
CA ASP A 618 1.57 22.22 -4.41
C ASP A 618 0.27 23.01 -4.18
N LEU A 619 0.00 23.41 -2.95
CA LEU A 619 -1.16 24.24 -2.63
C LEU A 619 -1.05 25.65 -3.20
N VAL A 620 0.15 26.26 -3.19
CA VAL A 620 0.39 27.56 -3.83
C VAL A 620 0.22 27.44 -5.36
N ASP A 621 0.70 26.35 -5.97
CA ASP A 621 0.54 26.10 -7.40
C ASP A 621 -0.93 25.93 -7.78
N LYS A 622 -1.70 25.16 -6.97
CA LYS A 622 -3.16 25.02 -7.12
C LYS A 622 -3.89 26.35 -6.99
N TRP A 623 -3.46 27.22 -6.06
CA TRP A 623 -4.01 28.58 -5.93
C TRP A 623 -3.76 29.39 -7.19
N ASP A 624 -2.49 29.46 -7.62
CA ASP A 624 -2.07 30.20 -8.81
C ASP A 624 -2.77 29.71 -10.10
N GLU A 625 -3.00 28.41 -10.23
CA GLU A 625 -3.71 27.83 -11.35
C GLU A 625 -5.21 28.11 -11.29
N LYS A 626 -5.82 27.97 -10.13
CA LYS A 626 -7.28 28.06 -9.96
C LYS A 626 -7.78 29.50 -10.02
N PHE A 627 -7.01 30.44 -9.48
CA PHE A 627 -7.36 31.87 -9.38
C PHE A 627 -6.23 32.79 -9.91
N PRO A 628 -5.84 32.64 -11.18
CA PRO A 628 -4.72 33.40 -11.74
C PRO A 628 -4.93 34.91 -11.72
N THR A 629 -6.18 35.40 -11.76
CA THR A 629 -6.50 36.81 -11.66
C THR A 629 -6.15 37.45 -10.32
N ASP A 630 -5.86 36.64 -9.27
CA ASP A 630 -5.42 37.13 -7.96
C ASP A 630 -3.90 37.28 -7.84
N LYS A 631 -3.11 36.72 -8.77
CA LYS A 631 -1.63 36.84 -8.75
C LYS A 631 -1.12 38.29 -8.66
N PRO A 632 -1.73 39.28 -9.36
CA PRO A 632 -1.35 40.68 -9.18
C PRO A 632 -1.56 41.25 -7.78
N ASN A 633 -2.26 40.54 -6.90
CA ASN A 633 -2.44 40.95 -5.50
C ASN A 633 -1.24 40.57 -4.60
N GLY A 634 -0.26 39.82 -5.11
CA GLY A 634 0.98 39.48 -4.43
C GLY A 634 0.90 38.42 -3.33
N HIS A 635 -0.30 38.00 -2.90
CA HIS A 635 -0.49 37.04 -1.80
C HIS A 635 0.17 35.69 -2.07
N SER A 636 -0.07 35.10 -3.23
CA SER A 636 0.51 33.80 -3.57
C SER A 636 2.04 33.86 -3.68
N PHE A 637 2.59 34.99 -4.12
CA PHE A 637 4.04 35.20 -4.14
C PHE A 637 4.64 35.31 -2.72
N PHE A 638 3.95 35.98 -1.79
CA PHE A 638 4.35 36.00 -0.38
C PHE A 638 4.43 34.59 0.19
N TRP A 639 3.37 33.81 0.05
CA TRP A 639 3.33 32.45 0.58
C TRP A 639 4.37 31.52 -0.09
N ARG A 640 4.55 31.64 -1.41
CA ARG A 640 5.61 30.91 -2.10
C ARG A 640 6.99 31.24 -1.56
N GLY A 641 7.30 32.50 -1.36
CA GLY A 641 8.56 32.93 -0.76
C GLY A 641 8.76 32.40 0.67
N LYS A 642 7.70 32.43 1.48
CA LYS A 642 7.71 31.89 2.87
C LYS A 642 7.97 30.36 2.88
N VAL A 643 7.34 29.61 1.98
CA VAL A 643 7.56 28.16 1.83
C VAL A 643 9.00 27.86 1.40
N LEU A 644 9.53 28.59 0.39
CA LEU A 644 10.89 28.42 -0.09
C LEU A 644 11.93 28.69 0.99
N MET A 645 11.71 29.69 1.86
CA MET A 645 12.55 29.93 3.03
C MET A 645 12.57 28.72 3.95
N ARG A 646 11.42 28.11 4.22
CA ARG A 646 11.31 26.90 5.05
C ARG A 646 11.96 25.66 4.41
N ARG A 647 12.07 25.63 3.09
CA ARG A 647 12.78 24.59 2.34
C ARG A 647 14.29 24.77 2.27
N GLY A 648 14.83 25.88 2.80
CA GLY A 648 16.24 26.21 2.68
C GLY A 648 16.65 26.67 1.27
N GLN A 649 15.72 27.27 0.52
CA GLN A 649 15.93 27.81 -0.83
C GLN A 649 15.86 29.37 -0.83
N PRO A 650 16.76 30.06 -0.07
CA PRO A 650 16.66 31.51 0.10
C PRO A 650 16.89 32.27 -1.21
N ALA A 651 17.72 31.78 -2.13
CA ALA A 651 17.97 32.42 -3.42
C ALA A 651 16.69 32.53 -4.27
N ASP A 652 15.88 31.48 -4.28
CA ASP A 652 14.59 31.45 -4.96
C ASP A 652 13.56 32.32 -4.23
N ALA A 653 13.54 32.28 -2.89
CA ALA A 653 12.64 33.07 -2.06
C ALA A 653 12.78 34.58 -2.30
N VAL A 654 14.01 35.10 -2.49
CA VAL A 654 14.27 36.54 -2.76
C VAL A 654 13.37 37.06 -3.88
N ARG A 655 13.28 36.34 -5.00
CA ARG A 655 12.53 36.76 -6.18
C ARG A 655 11.04 36.93 -5.89
N TYR A 656 10.46 35.94 -5.21
CA TYR A 656 9.02 35.95 -4.94
C TYR A 656 8.64 36.94 -3.85
N LEU A 657 9.45 37.08 -2.80
CA LEU A 657 9.22 38.06 -1.74
C LEU A 657 9.36 39.52 -2.25
N ASP A 658 10.42 39.82 -3.02
CA ASP A 658 10.59 41.15 -3.64
C ASP A 658 9.39 41.47 -4.56
N ARG A 659 8.93 40.47 -5.36
CA ARG A 659 7.78 40.67 -6.26
C ARG A 659 6.49 40.89 -5.48
N SER A 660 6.25 40.14 -4.43
CA SER A 660 5.08 40.33 -3.56
C SER A 660 5.01 41.76 -3.01
N ILE A 661 6.12 42.23 -2.45
CA ILE A 661 6.22 43.58 -1.90
C ILE A 661 5.96 44.67 -2.95
N ARG A 662 6.49 44.52 -4.16
CA ARG A 662 6.30 45.50 -5.26
C ARG A 662 4.86 45.52 -5.77
N LEU A 663 4.13 44.41 -5.72
CA LEU A 663 2.74 44.35 -6.18
C LEU A 663 1.76 44.91 -5.16
N THR A 664 2.07 44.88 -3.88
CA THR A 664 1.11 45.17 -2.80
C THR A 664 1.75 45.98 -1.64
N THR A 665 2.13 47.24 -1.93
CA THR A 665 2.56 48.15 -0.86
C THR A 665 1.40 48.41 0.11
N GLY A 666 1.67 48.27 1.42
CA GLY A 666 0.66 48.45 2.47
C GLY A 666 -0.23 47.23 2.77
N ALA A 667 0.08 46.06 2.25
CA ALA A 667 -0.63 44.83 2.58
C ALA A 667 -0.33 44.36 4.01
N SER A 668 -1.27 43.65 4.65
CA SER A 668 -1.14 43.14 6.02
C SER A 668 0.07 42.21 6.23
N PHE A 669 0.61 41.63 5.19
CA PHE A 669 1.79 40.76 5.23
C PHE A 669 3.10 41.47 4.85
N GLU A 670 3.09 42.79 4.56
CA GLU A 670 4.27 43.51 4.03
C GLU A 670 5.45 43.46 4.99
N THR A 671 5.23 43.64 6.30
CA THR A 671 6.29 43.60 7.31
C THR A 671 6.94 42.25 7.41
N GLU A 672 6.16 41.15 7.43
CA GLU A 672 6.68 39.78 7.38
C GLU A 672 7.41 39.50 6.06
N ALA A 673 6.85 39.92 4.93
CA ALA A 673 7.48 39.73 3.63
C ALA A 673 8.85 40.42 3.54
N ARG A 674 8.97 41.67 4.04
CA ARG A 674 10.25 42.40 4.09
C ARG A 674 11.25 41.77 5.04
N TRP A 675 10.79 41.29 6.21
CA TRP A 675 11.62 40.55 7.14
C TRP A 675 12.19 39.27 6.46
N LEU A 676 11.33 38.46 5.87
CA LEU A 676 11.74 37.22 5.17
C LEU A 676 12.67 37.55 3.97
N LEU A 677 12.42 38.61 3.23
CA LEU A 677 13.29 39.05 2.14
C LEU A 677 14.69 39.43 2.69
N ALA A 678 14.76 40.17 3.79
CA ALA A 678 16.03 40.53 4.40
C ALA A 678 16.80 39.30 4.91
N GLU A 679 16.10 38.32 5.50
CA GLU A 679 16.71 37.03 5.89
C GLU A 679 17.22 36.23 4.69
N ALA A 680 16.44 36.16 3.60
CA ALA A 680 16.84 35.49 2.38
C ALA A 680 18.07 36.14 1.73
N LEU A 681 18.13 37.48 1.71
CA LEU A 681 19.28 38.24 1.23
C LEU A 681 20.53 38.01 2.09
N ASP A 682 20.38 37.98 3.40
CA ASP A 682 21.47 37.71 4.34
C ASP A 682 22.04 36.30 4.17
N GLN A 683 21.18 35.28 4.01
CA GLN A 683 21.56 33.89 3.75
C GLN A 683 22.23 33.68 2.38
N THR A 684 22.02 34.59 1.43
CA THR A 684 22.66 34.59 0.11
C THR A 684 23.86 35.54 0.02
N ASP A 685 24.43 35.99 1.15
CA ASP A 685 25.57 36.90 1.29
C ASP A 685 25.36 38.31 0.68
N ARG A 686 24.10 38.72 0.51
CA ARG A 686 23.70 40.03 0.01
C ARG A 686 23.41 41.00 1.18
N LYS A 687 24.36 41.11 2.10
CA LYS A 687 24.21 41.79 3.41
C LYS A 687 23.78 43.26 3.32
N ASP A 688 24.35 44.01 2.35
CA ASP A 688 23.98 45.42 2.19
C ASP A 688 22.54 45.62 1.72
N GLU A 689 22.06 44.70 0.90
CA GLU A 689 20.67 44.71 0.47
C GLU A 689 19.73 44.28 1.59
N ALA A 690 20.13 43.28 2.39
CA ALA A 690 19.40 42.88 3.58
C ALA A 690 19.22 44.06 4.56
N LYS A 691 20.31 44.81 4.84
CA LYS A 691 20.24 46.03 5.71
C LYS A 691 19.30 47.06 5.15
N ARG A 692 19.33 47.29 3.80
CA ARG A 692 18.38 48.24 3.15
C ARG A 692 16.93 47.80 3.31
N GLU A 693 16.63 46.51 3.16
CA GLU A 693 15.27 46.01 3.34
C GLU A 693 14.81 46.09 4.79
N LEU A 694 15.68 45.81 5.79
CA LEU A 694 15.36 46.03 7.19
C LEU A 694 15.07 47.52 7.50
N ALA A 695 15.83 48.43 6.91
CA ALA A 695 15.58 49.89 7.08
C ALA A 695 14.22 50.27 6.47
N LYS A 696 13.86 49.76 5.27
CA LYS A 696 12.55 49.96 4.66
C LYS A 696 11.44 49.38 5.53
N LEU A 697 11.63 48.19 6.13
CA LEU A 697 10.67 47.57 7.03
C LEU A 697 10.39 48.50 8.23
N VAL A 698 11.43 49.05 8.86
CA VAL A 698 11.26 49.97 9.96
C VAL A 698 10.54 51.25 9.50
N ALA A 699 10.83 51.74 8.28
CA ALA A 699 10.18 52.92 7.70
C ALA A 699 8.69 52.75 7.41
N VAL A 700 8.19 51.52 7.28
CA VAL A 700 6.74 51.23 7.13
C VAL A 700 5.97 51.72 8.37
N GLY A 701 6.61 51.78 9.52
CA GLY A 701 6.05 52.39 10.75
C GLY A 701 5.02 51.51 11.48
N VAL A 702 4.87 50.25 11.11
CA VAL A 702 3.98 49.29 11.82
C VAL A 702 4.69 48.78 13.06
N ASN A 703 4.03 48.82 14.22
CA ASN A 703 4.58 48.31 15.48
C ASN A 703 4.22 46.86 15.70
N ASP A 704 4.86 45.96 14.96
CA ASP A 704 4.69 44.53 15.06
C ASP A 704 6.00 43.81 15.47
N GLU A 705 5.97 42.49 15.56
CA GLU A 705 7.13 41.69 15.95
C GLU A 705 8.28 41.77 14.91
N PHE A 706 7.96 41.88 13.62
CA PHE A 706 8.96 41.92 12.55
C PHE A 706 9.71 43.23 12.55
N THR A 707 9.01 44.35 12.79
CA THR A 707 9.61 45.67 12.95
C THR A 707 10.54 45.70 14.16
N LYS A 708 10.13 45.10 15.28
CA LYS A 708 10.99 45.01 16.48
C LYS A 708 12.26 44.21 16.21
N LYS A 709 12.12 43.02 15.58
CA LYS A 709 13.26 42.19 15.15
C LYS A 709 14.20 42.94 14.20
N ALA A 710 13.65 43.71 13.27
CA ALA A 710 14.44 44.51 12.32
C ALA A 710 15.26 45.62 13.03
N ILE A 711 14.65 46.34 13.98
CA ILE A 711 15.35 47.35 14.77
C ILE A 711 16.51 46.74 15.58
N GLU A 712 16.30 45.55 16.17
CA GLU A 712 17.36 44.86 16.91
C GLU A 712 18.49 44.40 16.00
N LYS A 713 18.16 43.87 14.80
CA LYS A 713 19.16 43.39 13.83
C LYS A 713 19.96 44.56 13.22
N LEU A 714 19.36 45.72 13.02
CA LEU A 714 20.06 46.92 12.54
C LEU A 714 21.01 47.57 13.56
N LYS A 715 20.83 47.28 14.87
CA LYS A 715 21.71 47.76 15.94
C LYS A 715 23.01 46.94 16.08
N LYS A 716 22.99 45.72 15.52
CA LYS A 716 24.15 44.81 15.47
C LYS A 716 24.96 45.00 14.20
#